data_c165d661837e5027790db34a13be6769
#
_entry.id   c165d661837e5027790db34a13be6769
#
_cell.length_a   1.000
_cell.length_b   1.000
_cell.length_c   1.000
_cell.angle_alpha   90.00
_cell.angle_beta   90.00
_cell.angle_gamma   90.00
#
_symmetry.space_group_name_H-M   'P 1'
#
loop_
_entity.id
_entity.type
_entity.pdbx_description
1 polymer ?
#
loop_
_entity_poly.entity_id
_entity_poly.type
_entity_poly.pdbx_seq_one_letter_code
_entity_poly.pdbx_strand_id
1 'polypeptide(L)'
;MDVPGGWNLTYVDEQFSRWRADPGSVSPQWQAFFQGFELGTARPTLEGGGEALDAQVLQARADALIHRYRDLGHLLACLDPLSVCPTSHPLLELEAFGLSPEDLERTVYAPGLGEGDHTALGDVVQALRETYCRSVGVEYTHLQDPEERRWMRARMEPGRNRGRFSREERREVLRWMVRAGRFEEFLHKRYLGQTRFSLEGGEVLIPQLRSLVRGAAERGVRQVILGMAHRGRLNVHVNLLGKGFEEVFCQFEATYDPEEVPGGGDVKYHSGYMGEVETGAGKVRMILPENPSHLEAVNPVVEGVARALQDGLGEGGGRAVLPILIHGDAAFPGQGIVAETLNLAQLPGYATGGTVHIVLNNQIGYTTLPEHARSTRYATDVAKMLMVPIFHVQGESPEAVLHATTIALEYRLEFGKDAVLDLVCYRRHGHNEGDEPYFTQPLLYERIRDRPPAYELYARELAEAKVVEAGELESLGAEVDQELDAAFEAARSAACTWTPPEPWDGWERSENRHSWEPVATALPEEELRELYRAVARVPEGFALNPKLRRILERREQAAEEEEGARLDWAAAEALAFGSLLVEGTPVRLSGEDSGRGTFSQRHAVWFDTETGEPRVPLNHLREGQARFQVFDSPLSEAAVVGFEYGYAAVSPQALVLWEAQYGDFANGAQVIVDQFLASAEAKWQRPNGLVLLLPHGYEGQGPDHSTARPERFLQLCAEENLQVCQPSTPAQYFHLLRRQVKAPWRKPLVVLTPKSLLRHPEAVSPLSALTSGGFASVLDDPDAGRPSAVRRVLLCSGKIYYSLAKRRSQVDAAGVALARLEQLYPFPEQALEELAARYGRATEWLWVQDEPVNMGAWTFVAPRLRAALGREPKFVGRAEAASPATGFSFLHRAEEEKLLAEALPGKEEGSAGGGGKAKGKGGGAKSGGAKKRRKAKQ
;
A
#
# COMPACT_ATOMS: atom_id res chain seq x y z
N MET A 1 -1.45 25.95 43.23
CA MET A 1 -0.88 25.93 41.85
C MET A 1 -0.80 24.50 41.40
N ASP A 2 -1.79 24.10 40.65
CA ASP A 2 -1.79 22.77 40.04
C ASP A 2 -0.92 22.84 38.77
N VAL A 3 0.24 22.18 38.82
CA VAL A 3 1.12 22.04 37.66
C VAL A 3 0.62 20.87 36.85
N PRO A 4 0.31 21.03 35.57
CA PRO A 4 -0.18 19.92 34.74
C PRO A 4 0.91 18.89 34.47
N GLY A 5 0.62 17.65 34.83
CA GLY A 5 1.09 16.43 34.20
C GLY A 5 2.56 16.07 34.19
N GLY A 6 2.94 15.12 35.04
CA GLY A 6 4.05 14.22 34.76
C GLY A 6 5.41 14.49 35.41
N TRP A 7 5.61 15.60 36.05
CA TRP A 7 6.86 15.87 36.78
C TRP A 7 6.75 15.31 38.20
N ASN A 8 7.73 14.53 38.61
CA ASN A 8 7.85 14.11 39.99
C ASN A 8 8.20 15.34 40.84
N LEU A 9 7.18 15.99 41.41
CA LEU A 9 7.31 17.23 42.21
C LEU A 9 8.38 17.08 43.33
N THR A 10 8.45 15.91 43.95
CA THR A 10 9.49 15.61 44.95
C THR A 10 10.90 15.70 44.38
N TYR A 11 11.10 15.27 43.12
CA TYR A 11 12.39 15.37 42.47
C TYR A 11 12.72 16.84 42.08
N VAL A 12 11.74 17.62 41.66
CA VAL A 12 11.94 19.06 41.35
C VAL A 12 12.29 19.82 42.60
N ASP A 13 11.60 19.54 43.72
CA ASP A 13 11.87 20.17 45.05
C ASP A 13 13.26 19.79 45.57
N GLU A 14 13.69 18.57 45.34
CA GLU A 14 15.03 18.11 45.71
C GLU A 14 16.11 18.83 44.87
N GLN A 15 15.92 18.95 43.57
CA GLN A 15 16.84 19.69 42.68
C GLN A 15 16.86 21.18 43.04
N PHE A 16 15.71 21.78 43.36
CA PHE A 16 15.63 23.16 43.79
C PHE A 16 16.35 23.40 45.10
N SER A 17 16.20 22.51 46.08
CA SER A 17 16.88 22.59 47.36
C SER A 17 18.40 22.45 47.23
N ARG A 18 18.87 21.59 46.33
CA ARG A 18 20.31 21.43 46.02
C ARG A 18 20.87 22.68 45.34
N TRP A 19 20.16 23.20 44.35
CA TRP A 19 20.54 24.41 43.65
C TRP A 19 20.59 25.65 44.56
N ARG A 20 19.66 25.75 45.50
CA ARG A 20 19.64 26.83 46.50
C ARG A 20 20.82 26.74 47.46
N ALA A 21 21.26 25.53 47.82
CA ALA A 21 22.42 25.32 48.68
C ALA A 21 23.75 25.57 47.94
N ASP A 22 23.84 25.09 46.72
CA ASP A 22 24.99 25.34 45.81
C ASP A 22 24.50 25.26 44.33
N PRO A 23 24.46 26.42 43.62
CA PRO A 23 24.03 26.44 42.22
C PRO A 23 24.83 25.54 41.30
N GLY A 24 26.06 25.24 41.60
CA GLY A 24 26.90 24.32 40.83
C GLY A 24 26.58 22.82 41.05
N SER A 25 25.76 22.49 42.02
CA SER A 25 25.40 21.09 42.36
C SER A 25 24.36 20.43 41.49
N VAL A 26 23.75 21.20 40.54
CA VAL A 26 22.75 20.71 39.60
C VAL A 26 23.18 20.95 38.16
N SER A 27 22.59 20.25 37.18
CA SER A 27 22.96 20.40 35.79
C SER A 27 22.73 21.83 35.25
N PRO A 28 23.44 22.26 34.19
CA PRO A 28 23.27 23.61 33.63
C PRO A 28 21.82 23.91 33.21
N GLN A 29 21.06 22.90 32.81
CA GLN A 29 19.64 23.02 32.48
C GLN A 29 18.79 23.35 33.71
N TRP A 30 19.04 22.71 34.84
CA TRP A 30 18.38 23.00 36.09
C TRP A 30 18.81 24.36 36.67
N GLN A 31 20.07 24.75 36.49
CA GLN A 31 20.54 26.08 36.86
C GLN A 31 19.77 27.19 36.12
N ALA A 32 19.70 27.06 34.77
CA ALA A 32 18.95 28.02 33.95
C ALA A 32 17.47 28.05 34.28
N PHE A 33 16.86 26.90 34.56
CA PHE A 33 15.46 26.78 34.96
C PHE A 33 15.20 27.51 36.28
N PHE A 34 15.99 27.24 37.30
CA PHE A 34 15.78 27.84 38.64
C PHE A 34 16.20 29.31 38.66
N GLN A 35 17.20 29.73 37.91
CA GLN A 35 17.52 31.16 37.73
C GLN A 35 16.35 31.90 37.05
N GLY A 36 15.75 31.30 36.01
CA GLY A 36 14.55 31.86 35.39
C GLY A 36 13.37 31.93 36.37
N PHE A 37 13.20 30.91 37.21
CA PHE A 37 12.16 30.84 38.21
C PHE A 37 12.35 31.91 39.33
N GLU A 38 13.60 32.14 39.81
CA GLU A 38 13.88 33.19 40.78
C GLU A 38 13.73 34.61 40.17
N LEU A 39 14.17 34.80 38.93
CA LEU A 39 13.92 36.03 38.19
C LEU A 39 12.41 36.28 38.01
N GLY A 40 11.62 35.26 37.78
CA GLY A 40 10.16 35.35 37.67
C GLY A 40 9.45 35.56 39.02
N THR A 41 10.07 35.10 40.12
CA THR A 41 9.52 35.29 41.47
C THR A 41 10.08 36.52 42.19
N ALA A 42 11.26 37.05 41.81
CA ALA A 42 11.76 38.31 42.28
C ALA A 42 10.88 39.47 41.75
N ARG A 43 9.94 39.94 42.58
CA ARG A 43 9.22 41.16 42.34
C ARG A 43 10.26 42.32 42.37
N PRO A 44 10.57 42.99 41.26
CA PRO A 44 11.23 44.27 41.35
C PRO A 44 10.25 45.24 42.00
N THR A 45 10.55 45.75 43.18
CA THR A 45 9.95 46.97 43.69
C THR A 45 10.51 48.10 42.84
N LEU A 46 9.92 48.27 41.64
CA LEU A 46 10.11 49.44 40.80
C LEU A 46 9.03 50.44 41.21
N GLU A 47 9.41 51.37 42.05
CA GLU A 47 8.66 52.62 42.18
C GLU A 47 8.72 53.32 40.82
N GLY A 48 7.59 53.39 40.09
CA GLY A 48 7.41 54.05 38.83
C GLY A 48 7.03 53.22 37.59
N GLY A 49 6.71 51.87 37.72
CA GLY A 49 6.51 50.98 36.57
C GLY A 49 5.18 50.23 36.55
N GLY A 50 4.17 50.63 37.29
CA GLY A 50 2.90 49.86 37.34
C GLY A 50 2.23 49.67 35.98
N GLU A 51 2.17 50.69 35.17
CA GLU A 51 1.54 50.67 33.84
C GLU A 51 2.34 49.82 32.82
N ALA A 52 3.68 49.91 32.86
CA ALA A 52 4.54 49.13 31.95
C ALA A 52 4.50 47.62 32.29
N LEU A 53 4.47 47.27 33.57
CA LEU A 53 4.34 45.88 34.02
C LEU A 53 2.95 45.31 33.66
N ASP A 54 1.91 46.11 33.85
CA ASP A 54 0.54 45.75 33.49
C ASP A 54 0.38 45.53 31.97
N ALA A 55 0.99 46.37 31.14
CA ALA A 55 1.03 46.21 29.69
C ALA A 55 1.80 44.95 29.26
N GLN A 56 2.91 44.60 29.91
CA GLN A 56 3.65 43.36 29.64
C GLN A 56 2.83 42.13 30.06
N VAL A 57 2.15 42.15 31.18
CA VAL A 57 1.27 41.06 31.64
C VAL A 57 0.12 40.88 30.66
N LEU A 58 -0.51 41.97 30.21
CA LEU A 58 -1.56 41.93 29.20
C LEU A 58 -1.05 41.30 27.91
N GLN A 59 0.12 41.73 27.41
CA GLN A 59 0.71 41.18 26.18
C GLN A 59 0.96 39.67 26.31
N ALA A 60 1.54 39.21 27.42
CA ALA A 60 1.80 37.77 27.63
C ALA A 60 0.49 36.95 27.65
N ARG A 61 -0.58 37.51 28.24
CA ARG A 61 -1.91 36.89 28.25
C ARG A 61 -2.53 36.87 26.85
N ALA A 62 -2.40 37.99 26.11
CA ALA A 62 -2.85 38.08 24.72
C ALA A 62 -2.10 37.07 23.80
N ASP A 63 -0.77 36.94 23.96
CA ASP A 63 0.03 35.98 23.21
C ASP A 63 -0.39 34.52 23.49
N ALA A 64 -0.67 34.19 24.76
CA ALA A 64 -1.19 32.92 25.19
C ALA A 64 -2.58 32.62 24.57
N LEU A 65 -3.46 33.61 24.54
CA LEU A 65 -4.79 33.52 23.92
C LEU A 65 -4.66 33.32 22.40
N ILE A 66 -3.86 34.13 21.71
CA ILE A 66 -3.60 33.99 20.26
C ILE A 66 -3.08 32.58 19.93
N HIS A 67 -2.09 32.13 20.69
CA HIS A 67 -1.54 30.80 20.50
C HIS A 67 -2.61 29.71 20.69
N ARG A 68 -3.46 29.85 21.71
CA ARG A 68 -4.51 28.87 22.01
C ARG A 68 -5.60 28.84 20.92
N TYR A 69 -5.99 29.98 20.35
CA TYR A 69 -6.91 30.01 19.21
C TYR A 69 -6.30 29.35 17.96
N ARG A 70 -4.99 29.51 17.71
CA ARG A 70 -4.28 28.84 16.63
C ARG A 70 -4.22 27.33 16.82
N ASP A 71 -4.15 26.88 18.08
CA ASP A 71 -4.05 25.48 18.48
C ASP A 71 -5.42 24.79 18.55
N LEU A 72 -6.40 25.42 19.20
CA LEU A 72 -7.67 24.82 19.53
C LEU A 72 -8.89 25.55 18.94
N GLY A 73 -8.71 26.54 18.09
CA GLY A 73 -9.83 27.28 17.49
C GLY A 73 -10.79 26.39 16.72
N HIS A 74 -10.28 25.31 16.13
CA HIS A 74 -11.07 24.30 15.44
C HIS A 74 -12.16 23.66 16.34
N LEU A 75 -12.01 23.68 17.67
CA LEU A 75 -13.03 23.16 18.60
C LEU A 75 -14.29 24.03 18.67
N LEU A 76 -14.19 25.30 18.25
CA LEU A 76 -15.31 26.23 18.12
C LEU A 76 -15.82 26.38 16.68
N ALA A 77 -15.19 25.69 15.72
CA ALA A 77 -15.63 25.74 14.33
C ALA A 77 -17.01 25.08 14.16
N CYS A 78 -17.86 25.74 13.37
CA CYS A 78 -19.17 25.23 13.00
C CYS A 78 -19.02 24.26 11.84
N LEU A 79 -18.77 22.99 12.14
CA LEU A 79 -18.42 21.97 11.16
C LEU A 79 -19.60 21.08 10.78
N ASP A 80 -20.41 20.66 11.77
CA ASP A 80 -21.50 19.71 11.56
C ASP A 80 -22.77 20.42 11.05
N PRO A 81 -23.21 20.15 9.81
CA PRO A 81 -24.41 20.77 9.27
C PRO A 81 -25.72 20.36 9.98
N LEU A 82 -25.70 19.29 10.76
CA LEU A 82 -26.86 18.76 11.47
C LEU A 82 -26.95 19.19 12.93
N SER A 83 -25.92 19.88 13.44
CA SER A 83 -25.82 20.32 14.84
C SER A 83 -25.85 21.83 14.98
N VAL A 84 -26.12 22.30 16.20
CA VAL A 84 -25.98 23.71 16.54
C VAL A 84 -24.48 24.07 16.65
N CYS A 85 -24.08 25.16 16.03
CA CYS A 85 -22.71 25.64 16.11
C CYS A 85 -22.26 25.91 17.55
N PRO A 86 -21.07 25.47 17.95
CA PRO A 86 -20.53 25.77 19.27
C PRO A 86 -20.28 27.27 19.43
N THR A 87 -20.72 27.86 20.55
CA THR A 87 -20.57 29.28 20.80
C THR A 87 -19.46 29.60 21.79
N SER A 88 -19.09 28.68 22.66
CA SER A 88 -18.07 28.80 23.69
C SER A 88 -17.28 27.50 23.89
N HIS A 89 -16.06 27.66 24.39
CA HIS A 89 -15.22 26.52 24.80
C HIS A 89 -14.35 26.92 25.99
N PRO A 90 -14.31 26.20 27.12
CA PRO A 90 -13.66 26.65 28.37
C PRO A 90 -12.17 27.03 28.21
N LEU A 91 -11.46 26.39 27.25
CA LEU A 91 -10.04 26.66 26.98
C LEU A 91 -9.80 27.90 26.06
N LEU A 92 -10.86 28.53 25.56
CA LEU A 92 -10.80 29.66 24.63
C LEU A 92 -11.52 30.92 25.20
N GLU A 93 -12.08 30.83 26.40
CA GLU A 93 -12.68 31.98 27.08
C GLU A 93 -11.62 32.88 27.67
N LEU A 94 -11.93 34.19 27.80
CA LEU A 94 -10.98 35.20 28.31
C LEU A 94 -10.46 34.85 29.71
N GLU A 95 -11.32 34.35 30.56
CA GLU A 95 -11.01 33.99 31.95
C GLU A 95 -9.91 32.90 32.04
N ALA A 96 -9.82 32.00 31.03
CA ALA A 96 -8.76 30.97 30.99
C ALA A 96 -7.35 31.59 30.89
N PHE A 97 -7.26 32.82 30.43
CA PHE A 97 -6.01 33.58 30.30
C PHE A 97 -5.84 34.66 31.35
N GLY A 98 -6.80 34.77 32.32
CA GLY A 98 -6.83 35.83 33.30
C GLY A 98 -7.13 37.21 32.69
N LEU A 99 -7.83 37.19 31.53
CA LEU A 99 -8.35 38.38 30.85
C LEU A 99 -9.81 38.62 31.27
N SER A 100 -10.25 39.86 31.17
CA SER A 100 -11.63 40.26 31.43
C SER A 100 -12.23 40.97 30.23
N PRO A 101 -13.57 41.17 30.16
CA PRO A 101 -14.19 41.98 29.13
C PRO A 101 -13.67 43.42 29.03
N GLU A 102 -13.17 43.96 30.12
CA GLU A 102 -12.59 45.31 30.18
C GLU A 102 -11.24 45.39 29.44
N ASP A 103 -10.50 44.28 29.35
CA ASP A 103 -9.23 44.20 28.62
C ASP A 103 -9.42 44.23 27.10
N LEU A 104 -10.63 44.02 26.59
CA LEU A 104 -10.90 43.98 25.14
C LEU A 104 -10.66 45.34 24.45
N GLU A 105 -10.78 46.44 25.16
CA GLU A 105 -10.51 47.80 24.64
C GLU A 105 -9.01 48.16 24.66
N ARG A 106 -8.19 47.34 25.33
CA ARG A 106 -6.75 47.61 25.49
C ARG A 106 -5.98 47.17 24.26
N THR A 107 -4.96 47.96 23.93
CA THR A 107 -4.10 47.71 22.76
C THR A 107 -3.02 46.68 23.07
N VAL A 108 -2.82 45.70 22.15
CA VAL A 108 -1.80 44.68 22.21
C VAL A 108 -1.03 44.63 20.89
N TYR A 109 0.19 44.10 20.91
CA TYR A 109 0.98 43.82 19.72
C TYR A 109 0.53 42.50 19.12
N ALA A 110 -0.10 42.52 17.95
CA ALA A 110 -0.67 41.37 17.28
C ALA A 110 -0.58 41.50 15.74
N PRO A 111 0.62 41.46 15.18
CA PRO A 111 0.83 41.69 13.75
C PRO A 111 0.04 40.69 12.89
N GLY A 112 -0.65 41.19 11.86
CA GLY A 112 -1.49 40.41 10.94
C GLY A 112 -2.90 40.11 11.46
N LEU A 113 -3.25 40.42 12.70
CA LEU A 113 -4.58 40.20 13.26
C LEU A 113 -5.46 41.49 13.34
N GLY A 114 -4.93 42.69 13.01
CA GLY A 114 -5.63 43.96 12.97
C GLY A 114 -5.19 44.84 11.81
N GLU A 115 -5.59 46.11 11.82
CA GLU A 115 -5.20 47.12 10.82
C GLU A 115 -3.75 47.61 10.96
N GLY A 116 -2.99 47.02 11.88
CA GLY A 116 -1.59 47.35 12.14
C GLY A 116 -0.98 46.37 13.12
N ASP A 117 0.27 46.61 13.53
CA ASP A 117 0.96 45.72 14.47
C ASP A 117 0.41 45.86 15.91
N HIS A 118 -0.22 47.00 16.25
CA HIS A 118 -0.87 47.26 17.52
C HIS A 118 -2.38 47.47 17.30
N THR A 119 -3.18 46.60 17.92
CA THR A 119 -4.63 46.64 17.74
C THR A 119 -5.36 46.34 19.06
N ALA A 120 -6.64 46.69 19.18
CA ALA A 120 -7.43 46.39 20.37
C ALA A 120 -7.56 44.85 20.53
N LEU A 121 -7.46 44.36 21.77
CA LEU A 121 -7.57 42.92 22.04
C LEU A 121 -8.92 42.36 21.55
N GLY A 122 -10.00 43.13 21.58
CA GLY A 122 -11.30 42.76 21.06
C GLY A 122 -11.26 42.45 19.56
N ASP A 123 -10.57 43.28 18.78
CA ASP A 123 -10.39 43.09 17.35
C ASP A 123 -9.53 41.86 17.06
N VAL A 124 -8.51 41.58 17.90
CA VAL A 124 -7.69 40.35 17.82
C VAL A 124 -8.57 39.14 18.05
N VAL A 125 -9.39 39.14 19.11
CA VAL A 125 -10.30 38.00 19.39
C VAL A 125 -11.30 37.81 18.26
N GLN A 126 -11.86 38.86 17.71
CA GLN A 126 -12.76 38.80 16.56
C GLN A 126 -12.04 38.19 15.35
N ALA A 127 -10.85 38.66 15.04
CA ALA A 127 -10.03 38.17 13.94
C ALA A 127 -9.71 36.69 14.07
N LEU A 128 -9.35 36.22 15.27
CA LEU A 128 -9.08 34.83 15.58
C LEU A 128 -10.33 33.96 15.42
N ARG A 129 -11.48 34.43 15.96
CA ARG A 129 -12.75 33.73 15.80
C ARG A 129 -13.17 33.64 14.33
N GLU A 130 -12.98 34.70 13.57
CA GLU A 130 -13.27 34.75 12.14
C GLU A 130 -12.38 33.81 11.35
N THR A 131 -11.12 33.65 11.74
CA THR A 131 -10.12 32.82 11.06
C THR A 131 -10.27 31.32 11.37
N TYR A 132 -10.50 30.97 12.65
CA TYR A 132 -10.36 29.60 13.14
C TYR A 132 -11.66 28.96 13.64
N CYS A 133 -12.75 29.69 13.80
CA CYS A 133 -13.97 29.25 14.48
C CYS A 133 -15.23 29.33 13.62
N ARG A 134 -15.12 29.51 12.30
CA ARG A 134 -16.26 29.54 11.39
C ARG A 134 -16.50 28.17 10.78
N SER A 135 -16.78 28.10 9.49
CA SER A 135 -16.99 26.86 8.73
C SER A 135 -15.71 26.11 8.36
N VAL A 136 -14.54 26.62 8.81
CA VAL A 136 -13.23 25.95 8.66
C VAL A 136 -12.53 25.90 10.00
N GLY A 137 -12.24 24.71 10.49
CA GLY A 137 -11.31 24.46 11.59
C GLY A 137 -9.98 23.94 11.00
N VAL A 138 -8.86 24.37 11.56
CA VAL A 138 -7.55 23.96 11.04
C VAL A 138 -6.66 23.47 12.15
N GLU A 139 -6.06 22.31 11.96
CA GLU A 139 -5.01 21.77 12.83
C GLU A 139 -3.66 21.85 12.10
N TYR A 140 -2.76 22.69 12.60
CA TYR A 140 -1.44 22.88 11.98
C TYR A 140 -0.34 23.21 13.00
N THR A 141 -0.67 23.40 14.27
CA THR A 141 0.31 23.76 15.30
C THR A 141 1.22 22.60 15.66
N HIS A 142 0.79 21.37 15.36
CA HIS A 142 1.59 20.14 15.48
C HIS A 142 2.69 20.01 14.42
N LEU A 143 2.67 20.80 13.33
CA LEU A 143 3.75 20.85 12.36
C LEU A 143 5.04 21.27 13.06
N GLN A 144 6.12 20.51 12.87
CA GLN A 144 7.38 20.77 13.58
C GLN A 144 8.21 21.85 12.91
N ASP A 145 8.09 22.03 11.58
CA ASP A 145 8.79 23.06 10.84
C ASP A 145 8.16 24.45 11.09
N PRO A 146 8.95 25.42 11.60
CA PRO A 146 8.46 26.79 11.79
C PRO A 146 8.11 27.51 10.48
N GLU A 147 8.72 27.13 9.36
CA GLU A 147 8.43 27.70 8.04
C GLU A 147 7.05 27.30 7.57
N GLU A 148 6.72 26.01 7.66
CA GLU A 148 5.37 25.51 7.34
C GLU A 148 4.31 26.20 8.18
N ARG A 149 4.51 26.33 9.50
CA ARG A 149 3.56 27.07 10.38
C ARG A 149 3.40 28.54 10.00
N ARG A 150 4.49 29.20 9.61
CA ARG A 150 4.44 30.61 9.14
C ARG A 150 3.69 30.70 7.81
N TRP A 151 3.98 29.79 6.91
CA TRP A 151 3.32 29.70 5.61
C TRP A 151 1.81 29.52 5.75
N MET A 152 1.37 28.59 6.62
CA MET A 152 -0.04 28.37 6.94
C MET A 152 -0.72 29.65 7.46
N ARG A 153 -0.13 30.32 8.45
CA ARG A 153 -0.67 31.59 8.98
C ARG A 153 -0.79 32.65 7.92
N ALA A 154 0.22 32.80 7.07
CA ALA A 154 0.22 33.80 6.01
C ALA A 154 -0.89 33.57 4.96
N ARG A 155 -1.39 32.36 4.81
CA ARG A 155 -2.52 32.02 3.93
C ARG A 155 -3.89 32.23 4.58
N MET A 156 -4.00 32.02 5.87
CA MET A 156 -5.26 32.02 6.60
C MET A 156 -5.60 33.37 7.26
N GLU A 157 -4.67 33.96 8.04
CA GLU A 157 -4.95 35.07 8.91
C GLU A 157 -5.28 36.38 8.17
N PRO A 158 -4.56 36.81 7.10
CA PRO A 158 -4.88 38.08 6.42
C PRO A 158 -6.26 38.09 5.77
N GLY A 159 -6.71 36.94 5.25
CA GLY A 159 -8.02 36.75 4.61
C GLY A 159 -9.11 36.30 5.56
N ARG A 160 -8.83 36.16 6.86
CA ARG A 160 -9.76 35.58 7.84
C ARG A 160 -10.25 34.21 7.42
N ASN A 161 -9.35 33.46 6.81
CA ASN A 161 -9.59 32.10 6.28
C ASN A 161 -10.81 32.02 5.35
N ARG A 162 -10.98 33.05 4.50
CA ARG A 162 -12.04 33.13 3.49
C ARG A 162 -11.47 33.28 2.11
N GLY A 163 -12.01 32.46 1.17
CA GLY A 163 -11.73 32.60 -0.25
C GLY A 163 -12.36 33.87 -0.85
N ARG A 164 -11.73 34.35 -1.92
CA ARG A 164 -12.31 35.45 -2.72
C ARG A 164 -12.76 34.83 -4.03
N PHE A 165 -14.09 34.79 -4.24
CA PHE A 165 -14.69 34.23 -5.43
C PHE A 165 -15.44 35.30 -6.20
N SER A 166 -15.27 35.32 -7.53
CA SER A 166 -16.05 36.13 -8.44
C SER A 166 -17.51 35.65 -8.49
N ARG A 167 -18.39 36.47 -9.06
CA ARG A 167 -19.80 36.09 -9.27
C ARG A 167 -19.91 34.86 -10.19
N GLU A 168 -19.07 34.79 -11.20
CA GLU A 168 -19.01 33.72 -12.18
C GLU A 168 -18.58 32.41 -11.51
N GLU A 169 -17.54 32.44 -10.68
CA GLU A 169 -17.08 31.24 -9.94
C GLU A 169 -18.15 30.72 -8.98
N ARG A 170 -18.84 31.60 -8.26
CA ARG A 170 -19.96 31.22 -7.37
C ARG A 170 -21.11 30.56 -8.14
N ARG A 171 -21.45 31.09 -9.34
CA ARG A 171 -22.46 30.50 -10.23
C ARG A 171 -21.99 29.17 -10.79
N GLU A 172 -20.72 29.05 -11.13
CA GLU A 172 -20.15 27.76 -11.57
C GLU A 172 -20.24 26.71 -10.48
N VAL A 173 -19.90 27.05 -9.23
CA VAL A 173 -20.04 26.16 -8.08
C VAL A 173 -21.49 25.70 -7.93
N LEU A 174 -22.45 26.63 -7.95
CA LEU A 174 -23.87 26.30 -7.88
C LEU A 174 -24.30 25.34 -9.00
N ARG A 175 -23.89 25.62 -10.25
CA ARG A 175 -24.20 24.75 -11.39
C ARG A 175 -23.72 23.31 -11.17
N TRP A 176 -22.49 23.12 -10.67
CA TRP A 176 -21.95 21.79 -10.43
C TRP A 176 -22.62 21.07 -9.26
N MET A 177 -23.02 21.81 -8.24
CA MET A 177 -23.80 21.23 -7.13
C MET A 177 -25.21 20.82 -7.60
N VAL A 178 -25.86 21.62 -8.45
CA VAL A 178 -27.17 21.28 -9.03
C VAL A 178 -27.04 20.04 -9.92
N ARG A 179 -26.03 19.96 -10.79
CA ARG A 179 -25.80 18.78 -11.63
C ARG A 179 -25.58 17.53 -10.79
N ALA A 180 -24.76 17.62 -9.72
CA ALA A 180 -24.51 16.52 -8.82
C ALA A 180 -25.77 16.03 -8.12
N GLY A 181 -26.56 16.94 -7.54
CA GLY A 181 -27.80 16.62 -6.84
C GLY A 181 -28.90 16.08 -7.77
N ARG A 182 -29.14 16.75 -8.92
CA ARG A 182 -30.16 16.32 -9.88
C ARG A 182 -29.86 14.95 -10.48
N PHE A 183 -28.58 14.61 -10.71
CA PHE A 183 -28.19 13.28 -11.14
C PHE A 183 -28.56 12.20 -10.12
N GLU A 184 -28.27 12.44 -8.83
CA GLU A 184 -28.64 11.50 -7.75
C GLU A 184 -30.16 11.35 -7.63
N GLU A 185 -30.91 12.46 -7.67
CA GLU A 185 -32.37 12.43 -7.63
C GLU A 185 -32.96 11.70 -8.83
N PHE A 186 -32.39 11.88 -10.02
CA PHE A 186 -32.80 11.18 -11.23
C PHE A 186 -32.62 9.67 -11.08
N LEU A 187 -31.44 9.23 -10.63
CA LEU A 187 -31.16 7.83 -10.38
C LEU A 187 -32.11 7.24 -9.31
N HIS A 188 -32.39 8.02 -8.26
CA HIS A 188 -33.32 7.58 -7.22
C HIS A 188 -34.73 7.34 -7.76
N LYS A 189 -35.22 8.20 -8.65
CA LYS A 189 -36.56 8.10 -9.24
C LYS A 189 -36.64 7.00 -10.30
N ARG A 190 -35.63 6.85 -11.14
CA ARG A 190 -35.65 5.93 -12.30
C ARG A 190 -35.22 4.52 -11.96
N TYR A 191 -34.27 4.34 -11.00
CA TYR A 191 -33.66 3.07 -10.63
C TYR A 191 -33.84 2.75 -9.14
N LEU A 192 -35.10 2.81 -8.71
CA LEU A 192 -35.48 2.59 -7.31
C LEU A 192 -34.90 1.28 -6.76
N GLY A 193 -34.21 1.34 -5.64
CA GLY A 193 -33.62 0.17 -4.95
C GLY A 193 -32.36 -0.41 -5.62
N GLN A 194 -31.92 0.10 -6.76
CA GLN A 194 -30.64 -0.31 -7.34
C GLN A 194 -29.47 0.38 -6.63
N THR A 195 -28.47 -0.39 -6.24
CA THR A 195 -27.29 0.09 -5.52
C THR A 195 -26.48 1.06 -6.37
N ARG A 196 -26.21 2.26 -5.85
CA ARG A 196 -25.39 3.30 -6.46
C ARG A 196 -24.50 4.06 -5.48
N PHE A 197 -24.78 3.97 -4.17
CA PHE A 197 -24.10 4.71 -3.09
C PHE A 197 -24.16 6.23 -3.31
N SER A 198 -25.35 6.79 -3.16
CA SER A 198 -25.65 8.21 -3.41
C SER A 198 -24.71 9.18 -2.71
N LEU A 199 -24.35 10.25 -3.43
CA LEU A 199 -23.57 11.38 -2.93
C LEU A 199 -24.41 12.43 -2.19
N GLU A 200 -25.75 12.31 -2.18
CA GLU A 200 -26.64 13.31 -1.58
C GLU A 200 -26.27 13.62 -0.11
N GLY A 201 -26.11 14.90 0.17
CA GLY A 201 -25.57 15.44 1.41
C GLY A 201 -24.07 15.78 1.35
N GLY A 202 -23.36 15.35 0.30
CA GLY A 202 -21.95 15.64 0.03
C GLY A 202 -21.71 16.17 -1.39
N GLU A 203 -22.71 16.80 -2.04
CA GLU A 203 -22.67 17.25 -3.45
C GLU A 203 -21.53 18.23 -3.73
N VAL A 204 -21.06 18.94 -2.71
CA VAL A 204 -19.94 19.87 -2.79
C VAL A 204 -18.61 19.22 -3.20
N LEU A 205 -18.50 17.89 -3.07
CA LEU A 205 -17.35 17.14 -3.54
C LEU A 205 -17.08 17.38 -5.04
N ILE A 206 -18.12 17.52 -5.85
CA ILE A 206 -17.96 17.72 -7.31
C ILE A 206 -17.31 19.07 -7.63
N PRO A 207 -17.83 20.25 -7.20
CA PRO A 207 -17.14 21.51 -7.43
C PRO A 207 -15.78 21.58 -6.69
N GLN A 208 -15.60 20.90 -5.55
CA GLN A 208 -14.31 20.78 -4.87
C GLN A 208 -13.26 20.12 -5.77
N LEU A 209 -13.55 18.95 -6.33
CA LEU A 209 -12.63 18.21 -7.21
C LEU A 209 -12.35 19.00 -8.50
N ARG A 210 -13.36 19.63 -9.11
CA ARG A 210 -13.17 20.48 -10.30
C ARG A 210 -12.26 21.66 -10.01
N SER A 211 -12.45 22.32 -8.86
CA SER A 211 -11.59 23.43 -8.42
C SER A 211 -10.17 22.94 -8.15
N LEU A 212 -10.01 21.80 -7.51
CA LEU A 212 -8.70 21.17 -7.25
C LEU A 212 -7.95 20.87 -8.54
N VAL A 213 -8.61 20.23 -9.52
CA VAL A 213 -8.01 19.89 -10.83
C VAL A 213 -7.65 21.14 -11.61
N ARG A 214 -8.52 22.16 -11.64
CA ARG A 214 -8.25 23.47 -12.27
C ARG A 214 -7.04 24.14 -11.65
N GLY A 215 -7.04 24.28 -10.32
CA GLY A 215 -5.94 24.91 -9.58
C GLY A 215 -4.62 24.14 -9.73
N ALA A 216 -4.67 22.83 -9.83
CA ALA A 216 -3.53 21.97 -10.11
C ALA A 216 -2.97 22.20 -11.53
N ALA A 217 -3.84 22.28 -12.54
CA ALA A 217 -3.46 22.57 -13.94
C ALA A 217 -2.77 23.91 -14.07
N GLU A 218 -3.30 24.95 -13.44
CA GLU A 218 -2.73 26.32 -13.41
C GLU A 218 -1.30 26.31 -12.83
N ARG A 219 -0.99 25.35 -11.97
CA ARG A 219 0.32 25.20 -11.31
C ARG A 219 1.23 24.13 -11.92
N GLY A 220 0.86 23.62 -13.11
CA GLY A 220 1.70 22.73 -13.93
C GLY A 220 1.43 21.26 -13.77
N VAL A 221 0.45 20.83 -12.99
CA VAL A 221 0.00 19.42 -12.97
C VAL A 221 -0.60 19.04 -14.32
N ARG A 222 -0.26 17.87 -14.83
CA ARG A 222 -0.71 17.34 -16.12
C ARG A 222 -1.54 16.07 -15.99
N GLN A 223 -1.32 15.33 -14.89
CA GLN A 223 -2.02 14.08 -14.63
C GLN A 223 -2.49 14.04 -13.18
N VAL A 224 -3.68 13.52 -12.95
CA VAL A 224 -4.26 13.30 -11.63
C VAL A 224 -4.67 11.85 -11.50
N ILE A 225 -4.23 11.20 -10.42
CA ILE A 225 -4.63 9.83 -10.10
C ILE A 225 -5.57 9.92 -8.92
N LEU A 226 -6.82 9.52 -9.12
CA LEU A 226 -7.88 9.65 -8.14
C LEU A 226 -8.27 8.30 -7.55
N GLY A 227 -8.00 8.07 -6.26
CA GLY A 227 -8.51 6.92 -5.52
C GLY A 227 -9.77 7.27 -4.75
N MET A 228 -10.78 6.42 -4.82
CA MET A 228 -12.00 6.62 -4.03
C MET A 228 -12.80 5.33 -3.86
N ALA A 229 -13.53 5.24 -2.75
CA ALA A 229 -14.53 4.22 -2.53
C ALA A 229 -15.78 4.42 -3.43
N HIS A 230 -16.80 3.64 -3.19
CA HIS A 230 -18.03 3.58 -4.00
C HIS A 230 -18.92 4.83 -3.89
N ARG A 231 -18.95 5.55 -2.74
CA ARG A 231 -19.86 6.69 -2.53
C ARG A 231 -19.54 7.88 -3.42
N GLY A 232 -20.51 8.27 -4.25
CA GLY A 232 -20.38 9.35 -5.21
C GLY A 232 -19.54 8.99 -6.44
N ARG A 233 -19.08 7.74 -6.59
CA ARG A 233 -18.20 7.34 -7.70
C ARG A 233 -18.85 7.54 -9.07
N LEU A 234 -20.13 7.17 -9.22
CA LEU A 234 -20.87 7.42 -10.47
C LEU A 234 -21.02 8.90 -10.78
N ASN A 235 -21.20 9.73 -9.75
CA ASN A 235 -21.26 11.18 -9.88
C ASN A 235 -19.91 11.76 -10.34
N VAL A 236 -18.81 11.26 -9.79
CA VAL A 236 -17.44 11.61 -10.23
C VAL A 236 -17.21 11.19 -11.69
N HIS A 237 -17.66 10.00 -12.10
CA HIS A 237 -17.55 9.55 -13.50
C HIS A 237 -18.17 10.55 -14.47
N VAL A 238 -19.41 10.99 -14.21
CA VAL A 238 -20.13 11.86 -15.16
C VAL A 238 -19.76 13.33 -15.02
N ASN A 239 -19.67 13.85 -13.79
CA ASN A 239 -19.52 15.28 -13.53
C ASN A 239 -18.07 15.76 -13.39
N LEU A 240 -17.09 14.85 -13.26
CA LEU A 240 -15.66 15.19 -13.24
C LEU A 240 -14.92 14.59 -14.43
N LEU A 241 -15.06 13.28 -14.66
CA LEU A 241 -14.26 12.56 -15.65
C LEU A 241 -14.86 12.62 -17.07
N GLY A 242 -16.08 13.12 -17.23
CA GLY A 242 -16.73 13.30 -18.53
C GLY A 242 -17.32 12.03 -19.14
N LYS A 243 -17.55 10.98 -18.33
CA LYS A 243 -18.28 9.80 -18.79
C LYS A 243 -19.71 10.17 -19.16
N GLY A 244 -20.19 9.71 -20.31
CA GLY A 244 -21.55 10.01 -20.76
C GLY A 244 -22.63 9.46 -19.80
N PHE A 245 -23.70 10.20 -19.57
CA PHE A 245 -24.85 9.72 -18.80
C PHE A 245 -25.45 8.45 -19.41
N GLU A 246 -25.51 8.38 -20.75
CA GLU A 246 -25.99 7.20 -21.46
C GLU A 246 -25.20 5.94 -21.12
N GLU A 247 -23.87 6.01 -21.07
CA GLU A 247 -23.03 4.88 -20.68
C GLU A 247 -23.32 4.41 -19.25
N VAL A 248 -23.56 5.35 -18.33
CA VAL A 248 -23.92 5.02 -16.95
C VAL A 248 -25.29 4.37 -16.90
N PHE A 249 -26.29 4.90 -17.64
CA PHE A 249 -27.62 4.33 -17.68
C PHE A 249 -27.64 2.93 -18.30
N CYS A 250 -26.83 2.67 -19.32
CA CYS A 250 -26.62 1.34 -19.88
C CYS A 250 -26.16 0.33 -18.79
N GLN A 251 -25.31 0.76 -17.86
CA GLN A 251 -24.87 -0.09 -16.74
C GLN A 251 -26.02 -0.39 -15.74
N PHE A 252 -27.02 0.46 -15.65
CA PHE A 252 -28.21 0.23 -14.84
C PHE A 252 -29.22 -0.67 -15.54
N GLU A 253 -29.42 -0.50 -16.86
CA GLU A 253 -30.33 -1.33 -17.66
C GLU A 253 -29.79 -2.76 -17.83
N ALA A 254 -28.45 -2.96 -17.75
CA ALA A 254 -27.78 -4.25 -17.82
C ALA A 254 -28.22 -5.12 -19.02
N THR A 255 -28.40 -4.49 -20.18
CA THR A 255 -28.88 -5.13 -21.43
C THR A 255 -27.74 -5.54 -22.35
N TYR A 256 -26.52 -5.71 -21.83
CA TYR A 256 -25.37 -6.18 -22.59
C TYR A 256 -25.53 -7.64 -23.01
N ASP A 257 -25.02 -7.97 -24.20
CA ASP A 257 -24.88 -9.37 -24.59
C ASP A 257 -23.82 -10.03 -23.67
N PRO A 258 -24.13 -11.11 -22.96
CA PRO A 258 -23.17 -11.80 -22.11
C PRO A 258 -21.93 -12.31 -22.85
N GLU A 259 -22.05 -12.59 -24.17
CA GLU A 259 -20.93 -13.08 -24.98
C GLU A 259 -19.94 -11.95 -25.37
N GLU A 260 -20.37 -10.68 -25.28
CA GLU A 260 -19.53 -9.51 -25.55
C GLU A 260 -18.70 -9.07 -24.31
N VAL A 261 -19.04 -9.51 -23.10
CA VAL A 261 -18.37 -9.12 -21.87
C VAL A 261 -17.29 -10.13 -21.53
N PRO A 262 -15.99 -9.83 -21.71
CA PRO A 262 -14.94 -10.76 -21.36
C PRO A 262 -14.80 -10.88 -19.84
N GLY A 263 -14.52 -12.12 -19.38
CA GLY A 263 -14.40 -12.44 -17.95
C GLY A 263 -15.72 -12.34 -17.21
N GLY A 264 -15.66 -12.17 -15.91
CA GLY A 264 -16.85 -12.06 -15.05
C GLY A 264 -17.42 -10.65 -14.92
N GLY A 265 -16.67 -9.61 -15.33
CA GLY A 265 -17.00 -8.21 -15.07
C GLY A 265 -17.04 -7.84 -13.58
N ASP A 266 -17.46 -6.61 -13.27
CA ASP A 266 -17.66 -6.14 -11.90
C ASP A 266 -18.85 -5.19 -11.83
N VAL A 267 -19.29 -4.85 -10.63
CA VAL A 267 -20.40 -3.91 -10.41
C VAL A 267 -20.03 -2.48 -10.81
N LYS A 268 -21.01 -1.72 -11.29
CA LYS A 268 -20.82 -0.38 -11.86
C LYS A 268 -20.09 0.63 -10.96
N TYR A 269 -20.28 0.52 -9.65
CA TYR A 269 -19.65 1.40 -8.66
C TYR A 269 -18.24 0.99 -8.25
N HIS A 270 -17.65 -0.03 -8.89
CA HIS A 270 -16.24 -0.40 -8.80
C HIS A 270 -15.44 0.00 -10.04
N SER A 271 -16.11 0.29 -11.15
CA SER A 271 -15.47 0.58 -12.43
C SER A 271 -14.49 1.73 -12.33
N GLY A 272 -13.33 1.57 -12.96
CA GLY A 272 -12.39 2.63 -13.23
C GLY A 272 -12.80 3.47 -14.44
N TYR A 273 -12.08 4.58 -14.65
CA TYR A 273 -12.26 5.41 -15.82
C TYR A 273 -11.01 6.25 -16.10
N MET A 274 -10.67 6.42 -17.35
CA MET A 274 -9.65 7.37 -17.80
C MET A 274 -10.32 8.43 -18.69
N GLY A 275 -9.96 9.69 -18.48
CA GLY A 275 -10.52 10.80 -19.23
C GLY A 275 -9.64 12.02 -19.18
N GLU A 276 -10.01 13.03 -19.93
CA GLU A 276 -9.35 14.34 -19.93
C GLU A 276 -10.32 15.41 -19.41
N VAL A 277 -9.86 16.21 -18.46
CA VAL A 277 -10.59 17.39 -18.00
C VAL A 277 -9.99 18.62 -18.65
N GLU A 278 -10.80 19.36 -19.42
CA GLU A 278 -10.40 20.65 -19.97
C GLU A 278 -10.48 21.73 -18.89
N THR A 279 -9.40 22.48 -18.76
CA THR A 279 -9.30 23.62 -17.84
C THR A 279 -8.83 24.86 -18.61
N GLY A 280 -8.97 26.03 -18.03
CA GLY A 280 -8.44 27.26 -18.64
C GLY A 280 -6.92 27.25 -18.87
N ALA A 281 -6.19 26.38 -18.17
CA ALA A 281 -4.73 26.20 -18.27
C ALA A 281 -4.30 25.02 -19.16
N GLY A 282 -5.24 24.31 -19.77
CA GLY A 282 -5.01 23.15 -20.64
C GLY A 282 -5.72 21.89 -20.14
N LYS A 283 -5.44 20.78 -20.80
CA LYS A 283 -6.02 19.48 -20.46
C LYS A 283 -5.25 18.80 -19.34
N VAL A 284 -5.99 18.18 -18.42
CA VAL A 284 -5.45 17.31 -17.37
C VAL A 284 -5.97 15.90 -17.59
N ARG A 285 -5.05 14.95 -17.73
CA ARG A 285 -5.41 13.54 -17.78
C ARG A 285 -5.81 13.06 -16.39
N MET A 286 -6.98 12.46 -16.29
CA MET A 286 -7.52 11.91 -15.07
C MET A 286 -7.54 10.39 -15.16
N ILE A 287 -7.04 9.73 -14.13
CA ILE A 287 -7.06 8.28 -13.99
C ILE A 287 -7.76 7.94 -12.67
N LEU A 288 -8.86 7.23 -12.76
CA LEU A 288 -9.58 6.65 -11.62
C LEU A 288 -9.44 5.13 -11.70
N PRO A 289 -8.52 4.51 -10.95
CA PRO A 289 -8.41 3.06 -10.90
C PRO A 289 -9.69 2.39 -10.44
N GLU A 290 -9.88 1.15 -10.85
CA GLU A 290 -10.91 0.26 -10.33
C GLU A 290 -10.70 0.05 -8.82
N ASN A 291 -11.80 -0.14 -8.08
CA ASN A 291 -11.78 -0.31 -6.64
C ASN A 291 -12.75 -1.40 -6.19
N PRO A 292 -12.29 -2.41 -5.45
CA PRO A 292 -13.21 -3.38 -4.85
C PRO A 292 -13.95 -2.77 -3.64
N SER A 293 -14.93 -3.47 -3.10
CA SER A 293 -15.62 -3.07 -1.86
C SER A 293 -14.73 -3.12 -0.60
N HIS A 294 -13.49 -3.59 -0.72
CA HIS A 294 -12.50 -3.58 0.36
C HIS A 294 -11.95 -2.17 0.55
N LEU A 295 -12.57 -1.46 1.49
CA LEU A 295 -12.32 -0.04 1.73
C LEU A 295 -10.82 0.23 1.97
N GLU A 296 -10.32 1.31 1.39
CA GLU A 296 -8.95 1.83 1.48
C GLU A 296 -7.87 0.96 0.79
N ALA A 297 -8.20 -0.23 0.28
CA ALA A 297 -7.23 -1.11 -0.39
C ALA A 297 -6.64 -0.50 -1.68
N VAL A 298 -7.35 0.43 -2.31
CA VAL A 298 -6.89 1.15 -3.51
C VAL A 298 -5.85 2.25 -3.20
N ASN A 299 -5.73 2.69 -1.94
CA ASN A 299 -4.86 3.82 -1.60
C ASN A 299 -3.41 3.61 -2.05
N PRO A 300 -2.72 2.54 -1.64
CA PRO A 300 -1.35 2.30 -2.08
C PRO A 300 -1.26 2.02 -3.59
N VAL A 301 -2.30 1.49 -4.21
CA VAL A 301 -2.34 1.28 -5.68
C VAL A 301 -2.27 2.62 -6.41
N VAL A 302 -3.02 3.62 -5.96
CA VAL A 302 -2.99 4.99 -6.49
C VAL A 302 -1.60 5.61 -6.36
N GLU A 303 -0.97 5.46 -5.19
CA GLU A 303 0.39 5.97 -4.95
C GLU A 303 1.42 5.28 -5.87
N GLY A 304 1.29 3.96 -6.07
CA GLY A 304 2.14 3.21 -6.98
C GLY A 304 1.98 3.65 -8.44
N VAL A 305 0.74 3.85 -8.91
CA VAL A 305 0.44 4.39 -10.24
C VAL A 305 1.03 5.79 -10.39
N ALA A 306 0.81 6.67 -9.41
CA ALA A 306 1.34 8.03 -9.45
C ALA A 306 2.88 8.04 -9.53
N ARG A 307 3.53 7.22 -8.70
CA ARG A 307 4.99 7.11 -8.68
C ARG A 307 5.56 6.60 -10.01
N ALA A 308 4.96 5.59 -10.59
CA ALA A 308 5.42 5.05 -11.87
C ALA A 308 5.32 6.08 -13.01
N LEU A 309 4.22 6.84 -13.05
CA LEU A 309 4.06 7.93 -14.02
C LEU A 309 5.05 9.07 -13.77
N GLN A 310 5.35 9.39 -12.51
CA GLN A 310 6.37 10.37 -12.15
C GLN A 310 7.77 9.92 -12.57
N ASP A 311 8.12 8.66 -12.30
CA ASP A 311 9.42 8.09 -12.71
C ASP A 311 9.56 8.10 -14.25
N GLY A 312 8.47 7.84 -14.99
CA GLY A 312 8.44 7.92 -16.45
C GLY A 312 8.65 9.33 -17.02
N LEU A 313 8.23 10.37 -16.28
CA LEU A 313 8.46 11.76 -16.65
C LEU A 313 9.86 12.28 -16.24
N GLY A 314 10.56 11.58 -15.34
CA GLY A 314 11.87 11.98 -14.86
C GLY A 314 11.83 13.22 -13.95
N GLU A 315 12.83 14.11 -14.10
CA GLU A 315 12.93 15.32 -13.28
C GLU A 315 11.69 16.22 -13.43
N GLY A 316 11.05 16.56 -12.31
CA GLY A 316 9.80 17.32 -12.29
C GLY A 316 8.52 16.47 -12.28
N GLY A 317 8.61 15.15 -12.46
CA GLY A 317 7.46 14.23 -12.44
C GLY A 317 6.61 14.37 -11.19
N GLY A 318 7.22 14.54 -10.01
CA GLY A 318 6.53 14.74 -8.74
C GLY A 318 5.61 15.97 -8.68
N ARG A 319 5.89 16.99 -9.49
CA ARG A 319 5.01 18.16 -9.65
C ARG A 319 3.97 17.99 -10.75
N ALA A 320 4.28 17.20 -11.77
CA ALA A 320 3.41 17.00 -12.93
C ALA A 320 2.28 16.00 -12.69
N VAL A 321 2.42 15.09 -11.72
CA VAL A 321 1.42 14.07 -11.36
C VAL A 321 0.97 14.28 -9.92
N LEU A 322 -0.34 14.36 -9.71
CA LEU A 322 -0.97 14.59 -8.41
C LEU A 322 -1.85 13.40 -8.01
N PRO A 323 -1.50 12.64 -6.96
CA PRO A 323 -2.44 11.70 -6.34
C PRO A 323 -3.47 12.45 -5.47
N ILE A 324 -4.72 11.99 -5.54
CA ILE A 324 -5.84 12.41 -4.70
C ILE A 324 -6.50 11.16 -4.15
N LEU A 325 -6.73 11.10 -2.85
CA LEU A 325 -7.41 9.98 -2.20
C LEU A 325 -8.66 10.47 -1.47
N ILE A 326 -9.81 9.88 -1.79
CA ILE A 326 -11.10 10.17 -1.14
C ILE A 326 -11.47 8.99 -0.24
N HIS A 327 -11.57 9.26 1.05
CA HIS A 327 -11.80 8.30 2.11
C HIS A 327 -13.18 8.42 2.72
N GLY A 328 -13.70 7.33 3.31
CA GLY A 328 -14.84 7.39 4.23
C GLY A 328 -14.36 7.62 5.66
N ASP A 329 -15.12 8.39 6.44
CA ASP A 329 -14.76 8.79 7.81
C ASP A 329 -14.63 7.62 8.81
N ALA A 330 -15.34 6.53 8.60
CA ALA A 330 -15.22 5.32 9.42
C ALA A 330 -14.07 4.41 8.94
N ALA A 331 -13.76 4.40 7.64
CA ALA A 331 -12.71 3.57 7.07
C ALA A 331 -11.32 4.17 7.30
N PHE A 332 -11.17 5.48 7.19
CA PHE A 332 -9.88 6.17 7.30
C PHE A 332 -9.15 5.89 8.63
N PRO A 333 -9.78 6.02 9.81
CA PRO A 333 -9.14 5.64 11.06
C PRO A 333 -9.16 4.12 11.33
N GLY A 334 -10.06 3.36 10.69
CA GLY A 334 -10.32 1.96 11.02
C GLY A 334 -9.51 0.94 10.24
N GLN A 335 -9.14 1.24 9.00
CA GLN A 335 -8.41 0.31 8.14
C GLN A 335 -6.90 0.46 8.30
N GLY A 336 -6.20 -0.60 8.73
CA GLY A 336 -4.75 -0.57 8.96
C GLY A 336 -3.93 -0.16 7.74
N ILE A 337 -4.40 -0.50 6.54
CA ILE A 337 -3.73 -0.14 5.28
C ILE A 337 -3.64 1.38 5.06
N VAL A 338 -4.50 2.18 5.71
CA VAL A 338 -4.40 3.65 5.70
C VAL A 338 -3.11 4.09 6.38
N ALA A 339 -2.86 3.63 7.60
CA ALA A 339 -1.64 3.98 8.33
C ALA A 339 -0.39 3.47 7.60
N GLU A 340 -0.45 2.30 6.99
CA GLU A 340 0.63 1.76 6.16
C GLU A 340 0.89 2.67 4.95
N THR A 341 -0.16 3.09 4.22
CA THR A 341 -0.04 3.99 3.06
C THR A 341 0.51 5.36 3.46
N LEU A 342 -0.02 5.95 4.54
CA LEU A 342 0.48 7.23 5.07
C LEU A 342 1.98 7.13 5.41
N ASN A 343 2.43 6.01 5.96
CA ASN A 343 3.85 5.82 6.28
C ASN A 343 4.76 5.79 5.03
N LEU A 344 4.23 5.51 3.84
CA LEU A 344 4.98 5.54 2.58
C LEU A 344 5.28 6.97 2.08
N ALA A 345 4.49 7.95 2.47
CA ALA A 345 4.40 9.28 1.87
C ALA A 345 5.72 10.04 1.71
N GLN A 346 6.68 9.88 2.65
CA GLN A 346 7.96 10.57 2.64
C GLN A 346 9.16 9.64 2.43
N LEU A 347 8.93 8.34 2.18
CA LEU A 347 10.01 7.39 2.00
C LEU A 347 10.59 7.46 0.57
N PRO A 348 11.92 7.44 0.40
CA PRO A 348 12.56 7.65 -0.91
C PRO A 348 12.07 6.72 -2.02
N GLY A 349 11.73 5.46 -1.67
CA GLY A 349 11.23 4.46 -2.62
C GLY A 349 9.78 4.66 -3.04
N TYR A 350 9.01 5.45 -2.28
CA TYR A 350 7.55 5.47 -2.36
C TYR A 350 6.94 6.87 -2.47
N ALA A 351 7.67 7.91 -2.04
CA ALA A 351 7.17 9.29 -2.04
C ALA A 351 6.69 9.73 -3.43
N THR A 352 5.53 10.39 -3.47
CA THR A 352 4.88 10.92 -4.68
C THR A 352 4.87 12.45 -4.72
N GLY A 353 5.63 13.10 -3.83
CA GLY A 353 5.62 14.56 -3.70
C GLY A 353 4.35 15.10 -3.06
N GLY A 354 3.73 14.28 -2.22
CA GLY A 354 2.54 14.56 -1.44
C GLY A 354 1.22 14.21 -2.13
N THR A 355 0.25 13.84 -1.31
CA THR A 355 -1.12 13.45 -1.70
C THR A 355 -2.12 14.41 -1.08
N VAL A 356 -3.18 14.75 -1.82
CA VAL A 356 -4.32 15.47 -1.26
C VAL A 356 -5.36 14.45 -0.81
N HIS A 357 -5.54 14.33 0.50
CA HIS A 357 -6.53 13.45 1.11
C HIS A 357 -7.83 14.21 1.37
N ILE A 358 -8.96 13.64 0.97
CA ILE A 358 -10.30 14.17 1.23
C ILE A 358 -11.09 13.09 1.99
N VAL A 359 -11.40 13.34 3.24
CA VAL A 359 -12.28 12.48 4.02
C VAL A 359 -13.72 12.94 3.81
N LEU A 360 -14.53 12.21 3.05
CA LEU A 360 -15.95 12.45 2.87
C LEU A 360 -16.68 11.99 4.15
N ASN A 361 -16.72 12.87 5.13
CA ASN A 361 -17.17 12.59 6.48
C ASN A 361 -18.67 12.77 6.62
N ASN A 362 -19.41 11.70 6.37
CA ASN A 362 -20.86 11.70 6.56
C ASN A 362 -21.31 11.26 7.98
N GLN A 363 -20.35 11.15 8.91
CA GLN A 363 -20.55 10.95 10.35
C GLN A 363 -21.20 9.60 10.71
N ILE A 364 -21.12 8.62 9.82
CA ILE A 364 -21.65 7.26 10.06
C ILE A 364 -20.98 6.22 9.18
N GLY A 365 -20.55 5.11 9.76
CA GLY A 365 -20.00 3.95 9.05
C GLY A 365 -21.01 2.83 8.94
N TYR A 366 -21.75 2.71 7.83
CA TYR A 366 -22.91 1.86 7.68
C TYR A 366 -23.96 2.17 8.76
N THR A 367 -23.92 1.49 9.91
CA THR A 367 -24.77 1.72 11.10
C THR A 367 -23.98 2.16 12.34
N THR A 368 -22.65 2.30 12.21
CA THR A 368 -21.76 2.59 13.33
C THR A 368 -21.55 4.10 13.47
N LEU A 369 -21.94 4.65 14.61
CA LEU A 369 -21.72 6.06 14.92
C LEU A 369 -20.26 6.34 15.28
N PRO A 370 -19.82 7.62 15.21
CA PRO A 370 -18.44 8.01 15.48
C PRO A 370 -17.89 7.54 16.83
N GLU A 371 -18.70 7.59 17.89
CA GLU A 371 -18.33 7.14 19.24
C GLU A 371 -18.08 5.62 19.36
N HIS A 372 -18.52 4.83 18.39
CA HIS A 372 -18.26 3.41 18.29
C HIS A 372 -17.23 3.07 17.20
N ALA A 373 -16.94 4.00 16.31
CA ALA A 373 -16.04 3.79 15.17
C ALA A 373 -14.59 4.16 15.48
N ARG A 374 -14.35 5.12 16.39
CA ARG A 374 -13.02 5.62 16.70
C ARG A 374 -12.90 6.16 18.13
N SER A 375 -11.69 6.09 18.69
CA SER A 375 -11.38 6.64 20.01
C SER A 375 -11.00 8.12 19.96
N THR A 376 -10.75 8.66 18.77
CA THR A 376 -10.29 10.03 18.54
C THR A 376 -11.47 10.96 18.25
N ARG A 377 -11.24 12.27 18.43
CA ARG A 377 -12.24 13.29 18.11
C ARG A 377 -12.55 13.33 16.63
N TYR A 378 -11.52 13.37 15.79
CA TYR A 378 -11.65 13.45 14.34
C TYR A 378 -11.27 12.14 13.67
N ALA A 379 -11.90 11.84 12.56
CA ALA A 379 -11.54 10.71 11.71
C ALA A 379 -10.10 10.84 11.17
N THR A 380 -9.64 12.07 11.03
CA THR A 380 -8.34 12.45 10.48
C THR A 380 -7.18 12.40 11.45
N ASP A 381 -7.42 12.10 12.73
CA ASP A 381 -6.36 12.09 13.75
C ASP A 381 -5.23 11.09 13.44
N VAL A 382 -5.51 10.01 12.70
CA VAL A 382 -4.48 9.07 12.22
C VAL A 382 -3.44 9.74 11.35
N ALA A 383 -3.81 10.76 10.56
CA ALA A 383 -2.88 11.48 9.67
C ALA A 383 -1.89 12.40 10.42
N LYS A 384 -2.10 12.67 11.71
CA LYS A 384 -1.16 13.45 12.54
C LYS A 384 0.22 12.79 12.65
N MET A 385 0.31 11.47 12.35
CA MET A 385 1.60 10.79 12.28
C MET A 385 2.55 11.40 11.23
N LEU A 386 2.02 12.02 10.17
CA LEU A 386 2.81 12.64 9.10
C LEU A 386 3.22 14.09 9.40
N MET A 387 2.70 14.70 10.47
CA MET A 387 2.92 16.13 10.76
C MET A 387 2.55 17.02 9.56
N VAL A 388 1.34 16.85 9.04
CA VAL A 388 0.78 17.58 7.90
C VAL A 388 -0.46 18.38 8.31
N PRO A 389 -0.85 19.47 7.61
CA PRO A 389 -2.02 20.25 7.97
C PRO A 389 -3.32 19.48 7.72
N ILE A 390 -4.27 19.67 8.63
CA ILE A 390 -5.61 19.08 8.57
C ILE A 390 -6.65 20.20 8.59
N PHE A 391 -7.54 20.21 7.60
CA PHE A 391 -8.64 21.16 7.48
C PHE A 391 -9.96 20.43 7.71
N HIS A 392 -10.73 20.86 8.71
CA HIS A 392 -12.10 20.43 8.94
C HIS A 392 -13.03 21.46 8.35
N VAL A 393 -13.87 21.07 7.40
CA VAL A 393 -14.69 22.02 6.65
C VAL A 393 -16.14 21.57 6.61
N GLN A 394 -17.07 22.51 6.87
CA GLN A 394 -18.49 22.26 6.75
C GLN A 394 -18.88 22.05 5.27
N GLY A 395 -19.44 20.88 4.94
CA GLY A 395 -19.77 20.50 3.57
C GLY A 395 -20.88 21.35 2.91
N GLU A 396 -21.69 22.06 3.68
CA GLU A 396 -22.71 22.98 3.16
C GLU A 396 -22.20 24.41 2.96
N SER A 397 -20.90 24.66 3.17
CA SER A 397 -20.23 25.95 2.90
C SER A 397 -19.29 25.81 1.70
N PRO A 398 -19.75 25.82 0.45
CA PRO A 398 -18.95 25.52 -0.73
C PRO A 398 -17.72 26.42 -0.88
N GLU A 399 -17.87 27.72 -0.63
CA GLU A 399 -16.75 28.67 -0.72
C GLU A 399 -15.64 28.35 0.29
N ALA A 400 -16.00 27.91 1.50
CA ALA A 400 -15.05 27.48 2.51
C ALA A 400 -14.32 26.19 2.10
N VAL A 401 -15.05 25.22 1.51
CA VAL A 401 -14.49 23.99 0.98
C VAL A 401 -13.47 24.27 -0.11
N LEU A 402 -13.81 25.12 -1.09
CA LEU A 402 -12.89 25.45 -2.18
C LEU A 402 -11.66 26.22 -1.69
N HIS A 403 -11.83 27.12 -0.72
CA HIS A 403 -10.73 27.86 -0.11
C HIS A 403 -9.74 26.92 0.61
N ALA A 404 -10.23 26.04 1.48
CA ALA A 404 -9.40 25.09 2.19
C ALA A 404 -8.69 24.13 1.20
N THR A 405 -9.39 23.71 0.15
CA THR A 405 -8.83 22.86 -0.92
C THR A 405 -7.69 23.58 -1.66
N THR A 406 -7.84 24.87 -1.92
CA THR A 406 -6.77 25.67 -2.55
C THR A 406 -5.53 25.73 -1.66
N ILE A 407 -5.68 25.96 -0.35
CA ILE A 407 -4.55 25.99 0.58
C ILE A 407 -3.88 24.62 0.67
N ALA A 408 -4.66 23.53 0.73
CA ALA A 408 -4.14 22.16 0.78
C ALA A 408 -3.32 21.82 -0.49
N LEU A 409 -3.82 22.19 -1.66
CA LEU A 409 -3.08 22.01 -2.92
C LEU A 409 -1.79 22.83 -2.94
N GLU A 410 -1.85 24.10 -2.55
CA GLU A 410 -0.68 24.98 -2.49
C GLU A 410 0.38 24.45 -1.51
N TYR A 411 -0.05 23.95 -0.34
CA TYR A 411 0.84 23.33 0.63
C TYR A 411 1.55 22.09 0.06
N ARG A 412 0.80 21.22 -0.60
CA ARG A 412 1.36 20.05 -1.28
C ARG A 412 2.41 20.44 -2.32
N LEU A 413 2.14 21.42 -3.14
CA LEU A 413 3.04 21.86 -4.22
C LEU A 413 4.27 22.59 -3.71
N GLU A 414 4.16 23.29 -2.58
CA GLU A 414 5.25 24.04 -1.95
C GLU A 414 6.21 23.11 -1.19
N PHE A 415 5.66 22.22 -0.37
CA PHE A 415 6.46 21.40 0.55
C PHE A 415 6.65 19.96 0.09
N GLY A 416 5.95 19.51 -0.94
CA GLY A 416 6.02 18.11 -1.40
C GLY A 416 5.50 17.11 -0.35
N LYS A 417 4.56 17.54 0.49
CA LYS A 417 3.96 16.77 1.58
C LYS A 417 2.46 16.64 1.41
N ASP A 418 1.88 15.67 2.11
CA ASP A 418 0.44 15.46 2.11
C ASP A 418 -0.31 16.61 2.78
N ALA A 419 -1.59 16.75 2.44
CA ALA A 419 -2.53 17.63 3.13
C ALA A 419 -3.89 16.93 3.24
N VAL A 420 -4.59 17.11 4.35
CA VAL A 420 -5.83 16.40 4.66
C VAL A 420 -7.00 17.37 4.79
N LEU A 421 -8.09 17.07 4.11
CA LEU A 421 -9.35 17.79 4.13
C LEU A 421 -10.45 16.88 4.70
N ASP A 422 -11.00 17.22 5.85
CA ASP A 422 -12.15 16.55 6.47
C ASP A 422 -13.41 17.31 6.05
N LEU A 423 -14.12 16.80 5.04
CA LEU A 423 -15.34 17.34 4.50
C LEU A 423 -16.54 16.86 5.30
N VAL A 424 -16.93 17.59 6.34
CA VAL A 424 -18.01 17.19 7.25
C VAL A 424 -19.36 17.44 6.60
N CYS A 425 -20.08 16.37 6.32
CA CYS A 425 -21.36 16.36 5.63
C CYS A 425 -22.34 15.35 6.29
N TYR A 426 -23.33 14.91 5.57
CA TYR A 426 -24.24 13.84 5.99
C TYR A 426 -24.55 12.92 4.82
N ARG A 427 -25.18 11.79 5.11
CA ARG A 427 -25.65 10.80 4.15
C ARG A 427 -27.16 10.81 4.13
N ARG A 428 -27.78 11.21 3.02
CA ARG A 428 -29.23 11.37 2.94
C ARG A 428 -29.98 10.04 3.01
N HIS A 429 -29.53 9.02 2.35
CA HIS A 429 -30.14 7.68 2.33
C HIS A 429 -29.38 6.72 3.27
N GLY A 430 -29.78 5.45 3.32
CA GLY A 430 -29.03 4.40 4.02
C GLY A 430 -27.62 4.20 3.48
N HIS A 431 -26.93 3.16 3.94
CA HIS A 431 -25.58 2.87 3.43
C HIS A 431 -25.61 2.67 1.90
N ASN A 432 -26.59 1.92 1.42
CA ASN A 432 -26.99 1.84 0.02
C ASN A 432 -28.51 2.07 -0.06
N GLU A 433 -29.05 2.06 -1.26
CA GLU A 433 -30.45 2.39 -1.54
C GLU A 433 -31.46 1.33 -1.08
N GLY A 434 -30.99 0.14 -0.68
CA GLY A 434 -31.80 -0.92 -0.07
C GLY A 434 -31.76 -0.92 1.46
N ASP A 435 -30.95 -0.04 2.09
CA ASP A 435 -30.80 0.05 3.54
C ASP A 435 -31.79 1.04 4.15
N GLU A 436 -32.45 0.65 5.27
CA GLU A 436 -33.37 1.51 6.01
C GLU A 436 -32.70 2.06 7.28
N PRO A 437 -32.18 3.29 7.23
CA PRO A 437 -31.36 3.84 8.32
C PRO A 437 -32.16 4.20 9.57
N TYR A 438 -33.45 4.33 9.49
CA TYR A 438 -34.32 4.61 10.66
C TYR A 438 -34.36 3.45 11.66
N PHE A 439 -33.99 2.24 11.25
CA PHE A 439 -33.88 1.11 12.17
C PHE A 439 -32.82 1.28 13.24
N THR A 440 -31.77 2.00 12.92
CA THR A 440 -30.59 2.13 13.80
C THR A 440 -30.34 3.58 14.26
N GLN A 441 -30.57 4.60 13.41
CA GLN A 441 -30.33 6.01 13.68
C GLN A 441 -31.57 6.89 13.44
N PRO A 442 -32.72 6.65 14.12
CA PRO A 442 -33.94 7.38 13.83
C PRO A 442 -33.83 8.89 14.06
N LEU A 443 -33.18 9.33 15.13
CA LEU A 443 -33.04 10.76 15.45
C LEU A 443 -32.14 11.50 14.48
N LEU A 444 -31.09 10.85 14.00
CA LEU A 444 -30.19 11.43 13.00
C LEU A 444 -30.94 11.63 11.68
N TYR A 445 -31.64 10.60 11.22
CA TYR A 445 -32.34 10.63 9.94
C TYR A 445 -33.64 11.49 9.98
N GLU A 446 -34.22 11.70 11.15
CA GLU A 446 -35.27 12.71 11.32
C GLU A 446 -34.79 14.12 11.00
N ARG A 447 -33.58 14.47 11.45
CA ARG A 447 -32.93 15.77 11.12
C ARG A 447 -32.56 15.88 9.64
N ILE A 448 -32.10 14.78 9.02
CA ILE A 448 -31.69 14.74 7.62
C ILE A 448 -32.89 14.85 6.67
N ARG A 449 -34.04 14.16 6.99
CA ARG A 449 -35.23 14.12 6.14
C ARG A 449 -35.73 15.49 5.75
N ASP A 450 -35.84 16.40 6.71
CA ASP A 450 -36.46 17.71 6.54
C ASP A 450 -35.45 18.78 6.09
N ARG A 451 -34.14 18.38 5.91
CA ARG A 451 -33.11 19.31 5.47
C ARG A 451 -33.14 19.48 3.96
N PRO A 452 -33.19 20.73 3.44
CA PRO A 452 -33.08 20.97 2.00
C PRO A 452 -31.74 20.45 1.44
N PRO A 453 -31.65 20.07 0.16
CA PRO A 453 -30.38 19.76 -0.49
C PRO A 453 -29.36 20.92 -0.38
N ALA A 454 -28.07 20.58 -0.31
CA ALA A 454 -27.03 21.61 -0.11
C ALA A 454 -27.00 22.64 -1.25
N TYR A 455 -27.32 22.26 -2.48
CA TYR A 455 -27.39 23.20 -3.61
C TYR A 455 -28.54 24.22 -3.48
N GLU A 456 -29.68 23.85 -2.86
CA GLU A 456 -30.75 24.78 -2.59
C GLU A 456 -30.40 25.80 -1.49
N LEU A 457 -29.69 25.33 -0.44
CA LEU A 457 -29.21 26.22 0.62
C LEU A 457 -28.23 27.24 0.05
N TYR A 458 -27.31 26.81 -0.76
CA TYR A 458 -26.34 27.70 -1.41
C TYR A 458 -27.00 28.65 -2.41
N ALA A 459 -27.99 28.18 -3.19
CA ALA A 459 -28.74 29.05 -4.11
C ALA A 459 -29.47 30.17 -3.36
N ARG A 460 -30.04 29.90 -2.18
CA ARG A 460 -30.71 30.93 -1.32
C ARG A 460 -29.67 31.97 -0.83
N GLU A 461 -28.49 31.51 -0.36
CA GLU A 461 -27.39 32.39 0.03
C GLU A 461 -26.96 33.31 -1.14
N LEU A 462 -26.80 32.74 -2.34
CA LEU A 462 -26.42 33.49 -3.52
C LEU A 462 -27.50 34.47 -3.99
N ALA A 463 -28.78 34.13 -3.82
CA ALA A 463 -29.89 35.06 -4.10
C ALA A 463 -29.94 36.25 -3.14
N GLU A 464 -29.74 36.01 -1.83
CA GLU A 464 -29.61 37.04 -0.82
C GLU A 464 -28.41 37.96 -1.10
N ALA A 465 -27.28 37.39 -1.54
CA ALA A 465 -26.09 38.12 -1.97
C ALA A 465 -26.25 38.79 -3.38
N LYS A 466 -27.39 38.64 -4.04
CA LYS A 466 -27.67 39.12 -5.40
C LYS A 466 -26.67 38.62 -6.45
N VAL A 467 -26.17 37.44 -6.28
CA VAL A 467 -25.28 36.74 -7.24
C VAL A 467 -26.08 36.04 -8.32
N VAL A 468 -27.18 35.40 -7.95
CA VAL A 468 -28.13 34.74 -8.84
C VAL A 468 -29.48 35.45 -8.83
N GLU A 469 -30.24 35.31 -9.91
CA GLU A 469 -31.58 35.92 -10.04
C GLU A 469 -32.68 34.94 -9.63
N ALA A 470 -33.87 35.45 -9.35
CA ALA A 470 -35.01 34.60 -9.08
C ALA A 470 -35.34 33.73 -10.30
N GLY A 471 -35.52 32.40 -10.07
CA GLY A 471 -35.77 31.41 -11.13
C GLY A 471 -34.52 30.82 -11.81
N GLU A 472 -33.33 31.32 -11.48
CA GLU A 472 -32.09 30.76 -12.06
C GLU A 472 -31.84 29.31 -11.60
N LEU A 473 -32.14 28.99 -10.34
CA LEU A 473 -32.03 27.60 -9.84
C LEU A 473 -32.97 26.64 -10.58
N GLU A 474 -34.22 27.04 -10.78
CA GLU A 474 -35.22 26.26 -11.52
C GLU A 474 -34.79 26.07 -12.98
N SER A 475 -34.24 27.11 -13.61
CA SER A 475 -33.72 27.02 -14.97
C SER A 475 -32.55 26.07 -15.09
N LEU A 476 -31.58 26.14 -14.17
CA LEU A 476 -30.44 25.22 -14.13
C LEU A 476 -30.90 23.77 -13.89
N GLY A 477 -31.85 23.58 -12.98
CA GLY A 477 -32.44 22.24 -12.72
C GLY A 477 -33.13 21.66 -13.97
N ALA A 478 -33.94 22.47 -14.67
CA ALA A 478 -34.63 22.05 -15.87
C ALA A 478 -33.69 21.70 -17.04
N GLU A 479 -32.57 22.44 -17.18
CA GLU A 479 -31.52 22.13 -18.17
C GLU A 479 -30.90 20.76 -17.92
N VAL A 480 -30.53 20.47 -16.66
CA VAL A 480 -29.95 19.19 -16.26
C VAL A 480 -30.95 18.04 -16.42
N ASP A 481 -32.21 18.24 -16.01
CA ASP A 481 -33.26 17.23 -16.15
C ASP A 481 -33.51 16.85 -17.61
N GLN A 482 -33.51 17.85 -18.51
CA GLN A 482 -33.66 17.61 -19.95
C GLN A 482 -32.49 16.79 -20.52
N GLU A 483 -31.27 17.07 -20.09
CA GLU A 483 -30.07 16.30 -20.49
C GLU A 483 -30.16 14.85 -20.00
N LEU A 484 -30.56 14.65 -18.73
CA LEU A 484 -30.70 13.33 -18.12
C LEU A 484 -31.82 12.51 -18.79
N ASP A 485 -33.00 13.11 -19.05
CA ASP A 485 -34.09 12.45 -19.74
C ASP A 485 -33.71 12.05 -21.18
N ALA A 486 -33.00 12.92 -21.90
CA ALA A 486 -32.52 12.61 -23.25
C ALA A 486 -31.53 11.43 -23.25
N ALA A 487 -30.57 11.41 -22.34
CA ALA A 487 -29.62 10.31 -22.20
C ALA A 487 -30.30 8.99 -21.77
N PHE A 488 -31.34 9.08 -20.91
CA PHE A 488 -32.10 7.92 -20.47
C PHE A 488 -32.89 7.28 -21.64
N GLU A 489 -33.57 8.09 -22.45
CA GLU A 489 -34.28 7.60 -23.62
C GLU A 489 -33.31 7.02 -24.68
N ALA A 490 -32.13 7.61 -24.84
CA ALA A 490 -31.08 7.07 -25.71
C ALA A 490 -30.61 5.68 -25.23
N ALA A 491 -30.32 5.52 -23.94
CA ALA A 491 -29.89 4.23 -23.37
C ALA A 491 -30.94 3.12 -23.51
N ARG A 492 -32.24 3.47 -23.53
CA ARG A 492 -33.32 2.50 -23.66
C ARG A 492 -33.71 2.21 -25.12
N SER A 493 -33.47 3.14 -26.03
CA SER A 493 -33.84 3.01 -27.44
C SER A 493 -32.79 2.28 -28.29
N ALA A 494 -31.54 2.26 -27.88
CA ALA A 494 -30.44 1.55 -28.51
C ALA A 494 -30.05 0.31 -27.69
N ALA A 495 -29.51 -0.72 -28.39
CA ALA A 495 -28.85 -1.82 -27.69
C ALA A 495 -27.58 -1.26 -27.05
N CYS A 496 -27.45 -1.40 -25.74
CA CYS A 496 -26.25 -1.02 -25.06
C CYS A 496 -25.10 -1.93 -25.49
N THR A 497 -24.08 -1.37 -26.10
CA THR A 497 -22.87 -2.11 -26.46
C THR A 497 -21.87 -2.00 -25.34
N TRP A 498 -21.34 -3.13 -24.89
CA TRP A 498 -20.26 -3.11 -23.89
C TRP A 498 -19.00 -2.53 -24.52
N THR A 499 -18.42 -1.53 -23.89
CA THR A 499 -17.16 -0.93 -24.32
C THR A 499 -16.06 -1.35 -23.35
N PRO A 500 -15.00 -2.02 -23.84
CA PRO A 500 -13.87 -2.39 -22.99
C PRO A 500 -13.23 -1.13 -22.39
N PRO A 501 -12.76 -1.19 -21.13
CA PRO A 501 -12.07 -0.07 -20.53
C PRO A 501 -10.83 0.27 -21.35
N GLU A 502 -10.49 1.55 -21.42
CA GLU A 502 -9.27 2.00 -22.07
C GLU A 502 -8.05 1.34 -21.40
N PRO A 503 -7.14 0.69 -22.15
CA PRO A 503 -5.98 0.05 -21.56
C PRO A 503 -5.06 1.10 -20.92
N TRP A 504 -4.33 0.68 -19.87
CA TRP A 504 -3.25 1.50 -19.34
C TRP A 504 -2.18 1.74 -20.41
N ASP A 505 -1.45 2.84 -20.31
CA ASP A 505 -0.36 3.15 -21.23
C ASP A 505 0.65 2.00 -21.31
N GLY A 506 1.05 1.68 -22.54
CA GLY A 506 2.00 0.60 -22.81
C GLY A 506 1.39 -0.81 -22.85
N TRP A 507 0.10 -0.96 -22.58
CA TRP A 507 -0.63 -2.20 -22.76
C TRP A 507 -1.40 -2.16 -24.09
N GLU A 508 -0.97 -2.99 -25.03
CA GLU A 508 -1.74 -3.18 -26.26
C GLU A 508 -2.98 -4.03 -25.98
N ARG A 509 -4.05 -3.81 -26.75
CA ARG A 509 -5.25 -4.66 -26.72
C ARG A 509 -4.98 -6.00 -27.41
N SER A 510 -4.09 -6.80 -26.85
CA SER A 510 -3.85 -8.16 -27.31
C SER A 510 -4.48 -9.17 -26.34
N GLU A 511 -4.78 -10.35 -26.84
CA GLU A 511 -5.15 -11.47 -25.96
C GLU A 511 -3.97 -11.77 -25.04
N ASN A 512 -4.05 -11.38 -23.76
CA ASN A 512 -3.01 -11.63 -22.76
C ASN A 512 -3.08 -13.08 -22.26
N ARG A 513 -2.94 -14.06 -23.19
CA ARG A 513 -2.97 -15.49 -22.89
C ARG A 513 -1.57 -16.05 -22.70
N HIS A 514 -1.42 -16.91 -21.71
CA HIS A 514 -0.18 -17.63 -21.50
C HIS A 514 0.11 -18.54 -22.73
N SER A 515 1.37 -18.59 -23.14
CA SER A 515 1.82 -19.46 -24.21
C SER A 515 2.93 -20.37 -23.72
N TRP A 516 2.92 -21.60 -24.19
CA TRP A 516 3.97 -22.60 -23.96
C TRP A 516 5.11 -22.50 -25.00
N GLU A 517 5.00 -21.63 -25.98
CA GLU A 517 6.07 -21.37 -26.94
C GLU A 517 7.34 -20.92 -26.22
N PRO A 518 8.51 -21.42 -26.61
CA PRO A 518 9.77 -21.05 -25.99
C PRO A 518 10.05 -19.55 -26.08
N VAL A 519 10.33 -18.93 -24.92
CA VAL A 519 10.76 -17.53 -24.85
C VAL A 519 12.28 -17.45 -24.87
N ALA A 520 12.84 -16.65 -25.77
CA ALA A 520 14.29 -16.46 -25.88
C ALA A 520 14.84 -15.69 -24.66
N THR A 521 15.41 -16.38 -23.71
CA THR A 521 15.95 -15.85 -22.47
C THR A 521 17.45 -16.09 -22.30
N ALA A 522 18.05 -16.91 -23.15
CA ALA A 522 19.47 -17.19 -23.17
C ALA A 522 20.27 -15.96 -23.66
N LEU A 523 21.54 -15.89 -23.29
CA LEU A 523 22.48 -14.84 -23.69
C LEU A 523 23.81 -15.45 -24.18
N PRO A 524 24.53 -14.74 -25.05
CA PRO A 524 25.90 -15.14 -25.43
C PRO A 524 26.81 -15.24 -24.21
N GLU A 525 27.70 -16.23 -24.20
CA GLU A 525 28.60 -16.49 -23.08
C GLU A 525 29.51 -15.29 -22.77
N GLU A 526 30.02 -14.64 -23.81
CA GLU A 526 30.88 -13.48 -23.65
C GLU A 526 30.18 -12.32 -22.94
N GLU A 527 28.93 -12.05 -23.28
CA GLU A 527 28.11 -11.03 -22.62
C GLU A 527 27.85 -11.39 -21.15
N LEU A 528 27.55 -12.65 -20.87
CA LEU A 528 27.34 -13.10 -19.48
C LEU A 528 28.61 -12.94 -18.65
N ARG A 529 29.79 -13.27 -19.21
CA ARG A 529 31.07 -13.10 -18.54
C ARG A 529 31.41 -11.63 -18.31
N GLU A 530 31.16 -10.76 -19.29
CA GLU A 530 31.30 -9.31 -19.15
C GLU A 530 30.42 -8.76 -18.02
N LEU A 531 29.16 -9.13 -18.01
CA LEU A 531 28.21 -8.73 -16.96
C LEU A 531 28.65 -9.25 -15.59
N TYR A 532 29.11 -10.48 -15.50
CA TYR A 532 29.51 -11.09 -14.24
C TYR A 532 30.72 -10.38 -13.62
N ARG A 533 31.72 -10.00 -14.47
CA ARG A 533 32.81 -9.14 -14.04
C ARG A 533 32.34 -7.76 -13.59
N ALA A 534 31.44 -7.13 -14.37
CA ALA A 534 30.91 -5.80 -14.08
C ALA A 534 30.16 -5.72 -12.74
N VAL A 535 29.32 -6.74 -12.46
CA VAL A 535 28.57 -6.85 -11.19
C VAL A 535 29.50 -7.05 -9.98
N ALA A 536 30.66 -7.68 -10.16
CA ALA A 536 31.60 -7.97 -9.09
C ALA A 536 32.64 -6.85 -8.88
N ARG A 537 32.80 -5.93 -9.84
CA ARG A 537 33.85 -4.90 -9.84
C ARG A 537 33.65 -3.87 -8.73
N VAL A 538 34.64 -3.83 -7.82
CA VAL A 538 34.72 -2.80 -6.77
C VAL A 538 35.48 -1.60 -7.32
N PRO A 539 34.90 -0.36 -7.25
CA PRO A 539 35.61 0.84 -7.70
C PRO A 539 36.90 1.09 -6.92
N GLU A 540 37.85 1.75 -7.58
CA GLU A 540 39.08 2.22 -6.91
C GLU A 540 38.70 3.23 -5.82
N GLY A 541 39.32 3.10 -4.65
CA GLY A 541 39.06 3.97 -3.50
C GLY A 541 37.81 3.63 -2.69
N PHE A 542 36.99 2.66 -3.09
CA PHE A 542 35.81 2.26 -2.32
C PHE A 542 36.18 1.24 -1.22
N ALA A 543 36.01 1.64 0.04
CA ALA A 543 36.35 0.82 1.21
C ALA A 543 35.22 -0.20 1.53
N LEU A 544 35.27 -1.36 0.90
CA LEU A 544 34.25 -2.39 1.04
C LEU A 544 34.51 -3.31 2.24
N ASN A 545 33.44 -3.77 2.91
CA ASN A 545 33.53 -4.78 3.97
C ASN A 545 34.35 -6.00 3.53
N PRO A 546 35.38 -6.45 4.31
CA PRO A 546 36.28 -7.53 3.88
C PRO A 546 35.63 -8.86 3.57
N LYS A 547 34.48 -9.19 4.22
CA LYS A 547 33.73 -10.43 3.92
C LYS A 547 33.05 -10.33 2.56
N LEU A 548 32.44 -9.19 2.27
CA LEU A 548 31.79 -8.95 0.99
C LEU A 548 32.81 -8.89 -0.14
N ARG A 549 33.96 -8.22 0.07
CA ARG A 549 35.08 -8.18 -0.89
C ARG A 549 35.51 -9.60 -1.31
N ARG A 550 35.66 -10.53 -0.37
CA ARG A 550 36.00 -11.93 -0.66
C ARG A 550 34.94 -12.65 -1.48
N ILE A 551 33.66 -12.31 -1.30
CA ILE A 551 32.58 -12.89 -2.11
C ILE A 551 32.69 -12.39 -3.56
N LEU A 552 32.92 -11.09 -3.74
CA LEU A 552 33.05 -10.48 -5.07
C LEU A 552 34.32 -10.95 -5.80
N GLU A 553 35.44 -11.05 -5.10
CA GLU A 553 36.68 -11.60 -5.67
C GLU A 553 36.52 -13.03 -6.20
N ARG A 554 35.75 -13.88 -5.49
CA ARG A 554 35.42 -15.22 -5.98
C ARG A 554 34.51 -15.18 -7.22
N ARG A 555 33.59 -14.24 -7.29
CA ARG A 555 32.71 -14.05 -8.47
C ARG A 555 33.54 -13.59 -9.67
N GLU A 556 34.43 -12.66 -9.45
CA GLU A 556 35.35 -12.16 -10.48
C GLU A 556 36.27 -13.30 -11.00
N GLN A 557 36.85 -14.10 -10.10
CA GLN A 557 37.64 -15.29 -10.46
C GLN A 557 36.80 -16.31 -11.25
N ALA A 558 35.55 -16.61 -10.80
CA ALA A 558 34.69 -17.54 -11.49
C ALA A 558 34.28 -17.04 -12.90
N ALA A 559 34.28 -15.73 -13.15
CA ALA A 559 34.04 -15.18 -14.49
C ALA A 559 35.16 -15.46 -15.47
N GLU A 560 36.39 -15.71 -14.96
CA GLU A 560 37.59 -16.05 -15.76
C GLU A 560 37.79 -17.55 -15.97
N GLU A 561 37.11 -18.43 -15.26
CA GLU A 561 37.22 -19.87 -15.41
C GLU A 561 36.78 -20.33 -16.81
N GLU A 562 37.68 -20.96 -17.60
CA GLU A 562 37.41 -21.45 -18.96
C GLU A 562 36.40 -22.60 -18.95
N GLU A 563 36.51 -23.52 -17.96
CA GLU A 563 35.59 -24.65 -17.81
C GLU A 563 34.81 -24.51 -16.50
N GLY A 564 33.54 -24.02 -16.60
CA GLY A 564 32.54 -24.31 -15.59
C GLY A 564 32.44 -23.36 -14.42
N ALA A 565 32.43 -22.04 -14.67
CA ALA A 565 31.89 -21.10 -13.68
C ALA A 565 30.58 -21.64 -13.09
N ARG A 566 30.59 -21.92 -11.79
CA ARG A 566 29.40 -22.43 -11.06
C ARG A 566 28.71 -21.27 -10.38
N LEU A 567 27.57 -20.90 -10.93
CA LEU A 567 26.75 -19.78 -10.47
C LEU A 567 25.90 -20.22 -9.28
N ASP A 568 25.99 -19.47 -8.20
CA ASP A 568 25.03 -19.57 -7.11
C ASP A 568 23.74 -18.80 -7.45
N TRP A 569 22.78 -18.88 -6.57
CA TRP A 569 21.45 -18.25 -6.75
C TRP A 569 21.54 -16.73 -6.90
N ALA A 570 22.34 -16.07 -6.07
CA ALA A 570 22.51 -14.64 -6.10
C ALA A 570 23.25 -14.13 -7.34
N ALA A 571 24.20 -14.92 -7.85
CA ALA A 571 24.87 -14.63 -9.11
C ALA A 571 23.91 -14.72 -10.30
N ALA A 572 23.07 -15.75 -10.35
CA ALA A 572 22.06 -15.90 -11.39
C ALA A 572 21.03 -14.78 -11.36
N GLU A 573 20.58 -14.34 -10.18
CA GLU A 573 19.70 -13.19 -10.01
C GLU A 573 20.35 -11.89 -10.51
N ALA A 574 21.57 -11.63 -10.09
CA ALA A 574 22.31 -10.43 -10.51
C ALA A 574 22.55 -10.39 -12.02
N LEU A 575 22.82 -11.55 -12.65
CA LEU A 575 22.94 -11.65 -14.10
C LEU A 575 21.60 -11.47 -14.83
N ALA A 576 20.50 -11.97 -14.27
CA ALA A 576 19.16 -11.74 -14.82
C ALA A 576 18.81 -10.25 -14.81
N PHE A 577 18.95 -9.59 -13.67
CA PHE A 577 18.71 -8.15 -13.55
C PHE A 577 19.68 -7.35 -14.42
N GLY A 578 20.99 -7.62 -14.34
CA GLY A 578 22.02 -6.91 -15.11
C GLY A 578 21.78 -6.98 -16.61
N SER A 579 21.44 -8.16 -17.12
CA SER A 579 21.14 -8.34 -18.55
C SER A 579 19.90 -7.55 -18.99
N LEU A 580 18.84 -7.55 -18.20
CA LEU A 580 17.63 -6.76 -18.49
C LEU A 580 17.93 -5.25 -18.51
N LEU A 581 18.76 -4.78 -17.56
CA LEU A 581 19.14 -3.37 -17.48
C LEU A 581 19.94 -2.91 -18.71
N VAL A 582 20.90 -3.71 -19.17
CA VAL A 582 21.69 -3.36 -20.37
C VAL A 582 20.90 -3.50 -21.66
N GLU A 583 19.85 -4.31 -21.68
CA GLU A 583 18.86 -4.40 -22.76
C GLU A 583 17.82 -3.26 -22.73
N GLY A 584 17.90 -2.34 -21.75
CA GLY A 584 16.99 -1.18 -21.64
C GLY A 584 15.73 -1.43 -20.81
N THR A 585 15.63 -2.57 -20.12
CA THR A 585 14.48 -2.90 -19.25
C THR A 585 14.74 -2.42 -17.82
N PRO A 586 13.96 -1.48 -17.27
CA PRO A 586 14.06 -1.10 -15.87
C PRO A 586 13.70 -2.26 -14.93
N VAL A 587 14.37 -2.31 -13.78
CA VAL A 587 14.08 -3.29 -12.74
C VAL A 587 13.83 -2.55 -11.43
N ARG A 588 12.69 -2.82 -10.80
CA ARG A 588 12.32 -2.28 -9.49
C ARG A 588 12.11 -3.45 -8.52
N LEU A 589 12.85 -3.44 -7.43
CA LEU A 589 12.77 -4.42 -6.35
C LEU A 589 12.52 -3.70 -5.04
N SER A 590 11.47 -4.08 -4.34
CA SER A 590 11.21 -3.60 -3.00
C SER A 590 10.81 -4.75 -2.07
N GLY A 591 10.92 -4.52 -0.77
CA GLY A 591 10.60 -5.47 0.27
C GLY A 591 11.51 -5.30 1.47
N GLU A 592 11.20 -5.96 2.57
CA GLU A 592 11.98 -5.89 3.78
C GLU A 592 13.38 -6.48 3.57
N ASP A 593 14.43 -5.70 3.90
CA ASP A 593 15.83 -6.10 3.73
C ASP A 593 16.27 -6.42 2.28
N SER A 594 15.52 -6.02 1.25
CA SER A 594 15.77 -6.40 -0.16
C SER A 594 17.12 -5.95 -0.70
N GLY A 595 17.67 -4.84 -0.22
CA GLY A 595 18.98 -4.34 -0.62
C GLY A 595 20.13 -5.29 -0.31
N ARG A 596 20.10 -5.95 0.85
CA ARG A 596 21.05 -6.99 1.26
C ARG A 596 20.54 -8.39 0.94
N GLY A 597 19.24 -8.58 0.97
CA GLY A 597 18.52 -9.83 1.08
C GLY A 597 18.43 -10.31 2.53
N THR A 598 17.25 -10.79 2.97
CA THR A 598 17.01 -11.27 4.34
C THR A 598 18.05 -12.30 4.79
N PHE A 599 18.48 -13.16 3.88
CA PHE A 599 19.48 -14.21 4.14
C PHE A 599 20.91 -13.77 3.82
N SER A 600 21.19 -12.47 3.66
CA SER A 600 22.49 -11.93 3.26
C SER A 600 23.03 -12.60 1.98
N GLN A 601 22.19 -12.75 0.98
CA GLN A 601 22.53 -13.40 -0.29
C GLN A 601 22.80 -12.40 -1.42
N ARG A 602 21.99 -11.35 -1.53
CA ARG A 602 21.93 -10.44 -2.70
C ARG A 602 23.05 -9.41 -2.71
N HIS A 603 23.15 -8.61 -1.67
CA HIS A 603 24.09 -7.49 -1.59
C HIS A 603 23.99 -6.55 -2.80
N ALA A 604 22.78 -6.12 -3.15
CA ALA A 604 22.51 -5.20 -4.24
C ALA A 604 22.93 -3.75 -3.92
N VAL A 605 23.06 -3.43 -2.63
CA VAL A 605 23.58 -2.15 -2.14
C VAL A 605 24.83 -2.42 -1.32
N TRP A 606 25.92 -1.75 -1.69
CA TRP A 606 27.17 -1.76 -0.92
C TRP A 606 27.31 -0.46 -0.17
N PHE A 607 27.99 -0.50 0.97
CA PHE A 607 28.30 0.68 1.77
C PHE A 607 29.82 0.81 1.90
N ASP A 608 30.32 2.00 1.64
CA ASP A 608 31.69 2.33 1.95
C ASP A 608 31.88 2.33 3.47
N THR A 609 32.87 1.58 3.97
CA THR A 609 33.06 1.41 5.42
C THR A 609 33.72 2.60 6.10
N GLU A 610 34.25 3.57 5.34
CA GLU A 610 34.87 4.79 5.84
C GLU A 610 33.92 6.00 5.75
N THR A 611 33.16 6.11 4.67
CA THR A 611 32.28 7.27 4.42
C THR A 611 30.80 6.98 4.70
N GLY A 612 30.38 5.70 4.69
CA GLY A 612 28.98 5.30 4.78
C GLY A 612 28.21 5.44 3.46
N GLU A 613 28.83 5.92 2.38
CA GLU A 613 28.17 6.15 1.10
C GLU A 613 27.66 4.85 0.47
N PRO A 614 26.38 4.81 0.02
CA PRO A 614 25.82 3.64 -0.65
C PRO A 614 26.22 3.60 -2.12
N ARG A 615 26.38 2.39 -2.64
CA ARG A 615 26.56 2.13 -4.06
C ARG A 615 25.70 0.97 -4.51
N VAL A 616 25.02 1.14 -5.63
CA VAL A 616 24.25 0.10 -6.31
C VAL A 616 25.03 -0.35 -7.56
N PRO A 617 25.73 -1.49 -7.52
CA PRO A 617 26.60 -1.93 -8.63
C PRO A 617 25.86 -2.10 -9.95
N LEU A 618 24.64 -2.62 -9.91
CA LEU A 618 23.79 -2.84 -11.09
C LEU A 618 23.45 -1.55 -11.84
N ASN A 619 23.64 -0.37 -11.26
CA ASN A 619 23.48 0.92 -11.96
C ASN A 619 24.77 1.40 -12.68
N HIS A 620 25.80 0.55 -12.73
CA HIS A 620 27.10 0.92 -13.28
C HIS A 620 27.69 -0.17 -14.19
N LEU A 621 26.84 -0.89 -14.91
CA LEU A 621 27.26 -1.97 -15.81
C LEU A 621 27.69 -1.44 -17.18
N ARG A 622 26.91 -0.52 -17.74
CA ARG A 622 27.13 0.07 -19.06
C ARG A 622 26.51 1.47 -19.11
N GLU A 623 27.12 2.38 -19.85
CA GLU A 623 26.57 3.71 -20.11
C GLU A 623 25.27 3.60 -20.91
N GLY A 624 24.24 4.38 -20.53
CA GLY A 624 22.93 4.38 -21.20
C GLY A 624 22.02 3.20 -20.85
N GLN A 625 22.40 2.36 -19.91
CA GLN A 625 21.54 1.27 -19.41
C GLN A 625 20.28 1.79 -18.70
N ALA A 626 19.27 0.93 -18.57
CA ALA A 626 18.13 1.20 -17.72
C ALA A 626 18.50 1.21 -16.22
N ARG A 627 17.61 1.78 -15.39
CA ARG A 627 17.86 1.95 -13.96
C ARG A 627 17.41 0.73 -13.16
N PHE A 628 18.24 0.30 -12.22
CA PHE A 628 17.88 -0.60 -11.13
C PHE A 628 17.47 0.21 -9.91
N GLN A 629 16.25 0.03 -9.46
CA GLN A 629 15.73 0.61 -8.24
C GLN A 629 15.58 -0.49 -7.20
N VAL A 630 16.24 -0.34 -6.05
CA VAL A 630 16.14 -1.30 -4.94
C VAL A 630 15.88 -0.56 -3.64
N PHE A 631 14.84 -0.98 -2.91
CA PHE A 631 14.41 -0.31 -1.69
C PHE A 631 14.12 -1.34 -0.59
N ASP A 632 14.70 -1.11 0.57
CA ASP A 632 14.23 -1.75 1.79
C ASP A 632 12.92 -1.08 2.18
N SER A 633 11.84 -1.85 2.19
CA SER A 633 10.51 -1.35 2.53
C SER A 633 10.34 -1.14 4.04
N PRO A 634 9.35 -0.34 4.49
CA PRO A 634 8.90 -0.44 5.87
C PRO A 634 8.37 -1.85 6.16
N LEU A 635 8.23 -2.20 7.46
CA LEU A 635 7.67 -3.48 7.92
C LEU A 635 6.16 -3.49 7.72
N SER A 636 5.74 -3.68 6.48
CA SER A 636 4.35 -3.60 6.03
C SER A 636 4.22 -4.36 4.71
N GLU A 637 3.25 -5.24 4.60
CA GLU A 637 3.02 -6.02 3.40
C GLU A 637 1.91 -5.43 2.53
N ALA A 638 0.74 -5.10 3.12
CA ALA A 638 -0.44 -4.74 2.35
C ALA A 638 -0.23 -3.46 1.52
N ALA A 639 0.27 -2.38 2.12
CA ALA A 639 0.49 -1.15 1.39
C ALA A 639 1.66 -1.26 0.41
N VAL A 640 2.72 -1.99 0.76
CA VAL A 640 3.88 -2.14 -0.13
C VAL A 640 3.51 -2.97 -1.36
N VAL A 641 2.83 -4.12 -1.19
CA VAL A 641 2.37 -4.94 -2.33
C VAL A 641 1.35 -4.18 -3.18
N GLY A 642 0.42 -3.42 -2.54
CA GLY A 642 -0.53 -2.57 -3.25
C GLY A 642 0.16 -1.48 -4.07
N PHE A 643 1.19 -0.86 -3.53
CA PHE A 643 2.00 0.13 -4.22
C PHE A 643 2.73 -0.48 -5.44
N GLU A 644 3.42 -1.60 -5.25
CA GLU A 644 4.13 -2.27 -6.34
C GLU A 644 3.18 -2.83 -7.40
N TYR A 645 1.98 -3.27 -7.01
CA TYR A 645 0.91 -3.61 -7.96
C TYR A 645 0.52 -2.40 -8.81
N GLY A 646 0.28 -1.25 -8.19
CA GLY A 646 -0.04 0.00 -8.89
C GLY A 646 1.10 0.45 -9.82
N TYR A 647 2.34 0.35 -9.34
CA TYR A 647 3.53 0.66 -10.14
C TYR A 647 3.64 -0.24 -11.39
N ALA A 648 3.46 -1.55 -11.21
CA ALA A 648 3.51 -2.53 -12.29
C ALA A 648 2.36 -2.35 -13.31
N ALA A 649 1.19 -1.88 -12.86
CA ALA A 649 0.03 -1.66 -13.72
C ALA A 649 0.29 -0.67 -14.85
N VAL A 650 1.08 0.38 -14.62
CA VAL A 650 1.40 1.42 -15.62
C VAL A 650 2.86 1.36 -16.10
N SER A 651 3.59 0.30 -15.74
CA SER A 651 4.97 0.07 -16.16
C SER A 651 5.15 -1.32 -16.77
N PRO A 652 4.43 -1.68 -17.86
CA PRO A 652 4.49 -3.03 -18.43
C PRO A 652 5.86 -3.41 -18.99
N GLN A 653 6.72 -2.42 -19.24
CA GLN A 653 8.07 -2.62 -19.75
C GLN A 653 9.10 -2.89 -18.62
N ALA A 654 8.75 -2.68 -17.37
CA ALA A 654 9.63 -2.89 -16.24
C ALA A 654 9.44 -4.29 -15.62
N LEU A 655 10.51 -4.81 -15.02
CA LEU A 655 10.41 -5.93 -14.09
C LEU A 655 10.20 -5.36 -12.68
N VAL A 656 8.99 -5.47 -12.17
CA VAL A 656 8.62 -5.01 -10.82
C VAL A 656 8.48 -6.20 -9.90
N LEU A 657 9.22 -6.16 -8.77
CA LEU A 657 9.28 -7.28 -7.81
C LEU A 657 9.04 -6.78 -6.38
N TRP A 658 8.27 -7.54 -5.64
CA TRP A 658 8.18 -7.44 -4.20
C TRP A 658 8.73 -8.72 -3.56
N GLU A 659 9.68 -8.58 -2.61
CA GLU A 659 10.23 -9.70 -1.86
C GLU A 659 9.69 -9.68 -0.42
N ALA A 660 9.01 -10.73 -0.03
CA ALA A 660 8.65 -10.93 1.37
C ALA A 660 9.89 -11.29 2.19
N GLN A 661 9.97 -10.86 3.45
CA GLN A 661 11.06 -11.27 4.35
C GLN A 661 11.06 -12.79 4.54
N TYR A 662 9.88 -13.36 4.76
CA TYR A 662 9.55 -14.78 4.64
C TYR A 662 8.23 -14.89 3.88
N GLY A 663 8.09 -15.92 3.05
CA GLY A 663 6.85 -16.15 2.30
C GLY A 663 5.62 -16.33 3.20
N ASP A 664 5.82 -16.75 4.45
CA ASP A 664 4.80 -16.84 5.48
C ASP A 664 4.06 -15.51 5.71
N PHE A 665 4.75 -14.37 5.54
CA PHE A 665 4.19 -13.04 5.79
C PHE A 665 3.36 -12.48 4.63
N ALA A 666 3.37 -13.13 3.47
CA ALA A 666 2.55 -12.70 2.32
C ALA A 666 1.04 -12.62 2.66
N ASN A 667 0.58 -13.30 3.71
CA ASN A 667 -0.80 -13.21 4.18
C ASN A 667 -1.17 -11.82 4.75
N GLY A 668 -0.18 -11.00 5.13
CA GLY A 668 -0.40 -9.60 5.48
C GLY A 668 -0.94 -8.77 4.30
N ALA A 669 -0.65 -9.18 3.07
CA ALA A 669 -1.13 -8.56 1.83
C ALA A 669 -2.27 -9.34 1.15
N GLN A 670 -2.94 -10.27 1.83
CA GLN A 670 -3.91 -11.16 1.19
C GLN A 670 -5.03 -10.40 0.48
N VAL A 671 -5.48 -9.26 1.01
CA VAL A 671 -6.50 -8.44 0.36
C VAL A 671 -6.05 -7.93 -1.02
N ILE A 672 -4.80 -7.56 -1.16
CA ILE A 672 -4.23 -7.12 -2.45
C ILE A 672 -4.08 -8.31 -3.40
N VAL A 673 -3.65 -9.46 -2.89
CA VAL A 673 -3.54 -10.69 -3.69
C VAL A 673 -4.91 -11.10 -4.24
N ASP A 674 -5.94 -11.17 -3.40
CA ASP A 674 -7.27 -11.63 -3.80
C ASP A 674 -7.99 -10.64 -4.71
N GLN A 675 -7.97 -9.35 -4.35
CA GLN A 675 -8.82 -8.35 -4.98
C GLN A 675 -8.20 -7.70 -6.22
N PHE A 676 -6.87 -7.64 -6.28
CA PHE A 676 -6.16 -7.01 -7.39
C PHE A 676 -5.34 -8.05 -8.17
N LEU A 677 -4.33 -8.66 -7.56
CA LEU A 677 -3.36 -9.49 -8.27
C LEU A 677 -4.02 -10.68 -9.00
N ALA A 678 -4.87 -11.43 -8.32
CA ALA A 678 -5.47 -12.65 -8.85
C ALA A 678 -6.72 -12.41 -9.71
N SER A 679 -7.43 -11.28 -9.55
CA SER A 679 -8.75 -11.12 -10.11
C SER A 679 -8.96 -9.87 -10.98
N ALA A 680 -8.01 -8.93 -11.02
CA ALA A 680 -8.17 -7.68 -11.76
C ALA A 680 -8.35 -7.90 -13.27
N GLU A 681 -7.68 -8.85 -13.87
CA GLU A 681 -7.80 -9.13 -15.30
C GLU A 681 -9.19 -9.67 -15.64
N ALA A 682 -9.72 -10.59 -14.85
CA ALA A 682 -11.06 -11.15 -15.07
C ALA A 682 -12.18 -10.15 -14.78
N LYS A 683 -12.04 -9.31 -13.73
CA LYS A 683 -13.05 -8.32 -13.35
C LYS A 683 -13.00 -7.05 -14.20
N TRP A 684 -11.80 -6.56 -14.46
CA TRP A 684 -11.57 -5.19 -14.95
C TRP A 684 -10.77 -5.11 -16.24
N GLN A 685 -10.36 -6.25 -16.82
CA GLN A 685 -9.44 -6.35 -17.96
C GLN A 685 -8.14 -5.55 -17.72
N ARG A 686 -7.62 -5.63 -16.48
CA ARG A 686 -6.38 -4.98 -16.06
C ARG A 686 -5.28 -6.02 -15.86
N PRO A 687 -4.48 -6.30 -16.89
CA PRO A 687 -3.32 -7.17 -16.75
C PRO A 687 -2.26 -6.53 -15.85
N ASN A 688 -1.43 -7.38 -15.24
CA ASN A 688 -0.34 -6.93 -14.37
C ASN A 688 0.87 -7.87 -14.50
N GLY A 689 2.07 -7.35 -14.28
CA GLY A 689 3.31 -8.10 -14.37
C GLY A 689 4.07 -8.23 -13.07
N LEU A 690 3.47 -7.88 -11.91
CA LEU A 690 4.14 -7.93 -10.61
C LEU A 690 4.66 -9.32 -10.28
N VAL A 691 5.90 -9.38 -9.77
CA VAL A 691 6.54 -10.60 -9.28
C VAL A 691 6.54 -10.60 -7.76
N LEU A 692 6.04 -11.66 -7.15
CA LEU A 692 6.17 -11.91 -5.71
C LEU A 692 7.29 -12.91 -5.48
N LEU A 693 8.36 -12.52 -4.78
CA LEU A 693 9.44 -13.38 -4.34
C LEU A 693 9.16 -13.83 -2.90
N LEU A 694 8.81 -15.11 -2.73
CA LEU A 694 8.32 -15.63 -1.46
C LEU A 694 9.26 -16.73 -0.94
N PRO A 695 10.14 -16.43 0.03
CA PRO A 695 11.01 -17.42 0.64
C PRO A 695 10.22 -18.59 1.23
N HIS A 696 10.48 -19.80 0.72
CA HIS A 696 9.75 -21.01 1.04
C HIS A 696 10.69 -22.21 1.20
N GLY A 697 10.44 -23.04 2.18
CA GLY A 697 11.18 -24.28 2.44
C GLY A 697 11.14 -24.70 3.90
N TYR A 698 10.94 -25.97 4.14
CA TYR A 698 10.91 -26.61 5.47
C TYR A 698 12.32 -26.90 5.94
N GLU A 699 12.82 -26.13 6.92
CA GLU A 699 14.21 -26.15 7.39
C GLU A 699 14.35 -26.22 8.93
N GLY A 700 13.26 -26.56 9.62
CA GLY A 700 13.24 -26.65 11.06
C GLY A 700 13.26 -25.28 11.78
N GLN A 701 12.78 -24.22 11.10
CA GLN A 701 12.73 -22.85 11.62
C GLN A 701 11.37 -22.50 12.27
N GLY A 702 10.48 -23.48 12.44
CA GLY A 702 9.17 -23.30 13.03
C GLY A 702 8.07 -22.93 12.05
N PRO A 703 6.83 -22.73 12.55
CA PRO A 703 5.65 -22.55 11.71
C PRO A 703 5.62 -21.26 10.89
N ASP A 704 6.26 -20.17 11.36
CA ASP A 704 6.13 -18.85 10.74
C ASP A 704 7.32 -18.50 9.82
N HIS A 705 8.21 -19.44 9.54
CA HIS A 705 9.40 -19.27 8.71
C HIS A 705 9.63 -20.44 7.76
N SER A 706 8.56 -21.12 7.37
CA SER A 706 8.65 -22.36 6.58
C SER A 706 7.90 -22.32 5.26
N THR A 707 6.76 -21.66 5.15
CA THR A 707 5.90 -21.81 3.99
C THR A 707 5.24 -20.52 3.53
N ALA A 708 5.39 -20.25 2.23
CA ALA A 708 4.62 -19.21 1.53
C ALA A 708 3.15 -19.59 1.28
N ARG A 709 2.71 -20.74 1.78
CA ARG A 709 1.35 -21.26 1.57
C ARG A 709 0.97 -21.38 0.08
N PRO A 710 1.72 -22.16 -0.72
CA PRO A 710 1.45 -22.31 -2.15
C PRO A 710 0.01 -22.78 -2.43
N GLU A 711 -0.60 -23.54 -1.53
CA GLU A 711 -2.00 -23.99 -1.62
C GLU A 711 -2.99 -22.82 -1.75
N ARG A 712 -2.72 -21.65 -1.14
CA ARG A 712 -3.58 -20.47 -1.22
C ARG A 712 -3.51 -19.83 -2.60
N PHE A 713 -2.31 -19.67 -3.14
CA PHE A 713 -2.12 -19.15 -4.50
C PHE A 713 -2.69 -20.11 -5.55
N LEU A 714 -2.46 -21.41 -5.39
CA LEU A 714 -2.97 -22.43 -6.32
C LEU A 714 -4.50 -22.51 -6.30
N GLN A 715 -5.16 -22.21 -5.16
CA GLN A 715 -6.62 -22.12 -5.07
C GLN A 715 -7.16 -20.93 -5.87
N LEU A 716 -6.42 -19.81 -5.95
CA LEU A 716 -6.80 -18.62 -6.71
C LEU A 716 -6.57 -18.77 -8.22
N CYS A 717 -5.86 -19.82 -8.65
CA CYS A 717 -5.48 -20.03 -10.03
C CYS A 717 -6.67 -20.53 -10.89
N ALA A 718 -7.06 -19.71 -11.85
CA ALA A 718 -8.03 -20.03 -12.89
C ALA A 718 -7.79 -19.16 -14.12
N GLU A 719 -8.20 -19.57 -15.31
CA GLU A 719 -8.19 -18.77 -16.54
C GLU A 719 -6.80 -18.17 -16.87
N GLU A 720 -5.73 -18.85 -16.46
CA GLU A 720 -4.34 -18.40 -16.62
C GLU A 720 -4.01 -17.05 -15.97
N ASN A 721 -4.74 -16.68 -14.92
CA ASN A 721 -4.64 -15.40 -14.23
C ASN A 721 -3.30 -15.14 -13.53
N LEU A 722 -2.62 -16.19 -13.09
CA LEU A 722 -1.35 -16.14 -12.34
C LEU A 722 -0.33 -17.10 -12.95
N GLN A 723 0.93 -16.95 -12.55
CA GLN A 723 1.95 -17.99 -12.66
C GLN A 723 2.43 -18.35 -11.26
N VAL A 724 2.54 -19.63 -10.94
CA VAL A 724 3.11 -20.12 -9.67
C VAL A 724 4.27 -21.02 -9.99
N CYS A 725 5.49 -20.59 -9.67
CA CYS A 725 6.73 -21.26 -10.00
C CYS A 725 7.59 -21.51 -8.76
N GLN A 726 8.28 -22.65 -8.75
CA GLN A 726 9.24 -23.00 -7.72
C GLN A 726 10.54 -23.50 -8.38
N PRO A 727 11.35 -22.57 -8.89
CA PRO A 727 12.59 -22.96 -9.55
C PRO A 727 13.53 -23.68 -8.57
N SER A 728 14.14 -24.75 -9.03
CA SER A 728 15.02 -25.58 -8.20
C SER A 728 16.51 -25.37 -8.47
N THR A 729 16.86 -24.58 -9.51
CA THR A 729 18.25 -24.29 -9.85
C THR A 729 18.46 -22.80 -10.15
N PRO A 730 19.67 -22.25 -9.97
CA PRO A 730 19.99 -20.87 -10.34
C PRO A 730 19.69 -20.55 -11.81
N ALA A 731 19.96 -21.46 -12.74
CA ALA A 731 19.65 -21.24 -14.16
C ALA A 731 18.14 -21.11 -14.43
N GLN A 732 17.33 -21.95 -13.81
CA GLN A 732 15.88 -21.84 -13.93
C GLN A 732 15.36 -20.49 -13.39
N TYR A 733 15.91 -20.00 -12.28
CA TYR A 733 15.56 -18.69 -11.73
C TYR A 733 15.97 -17.54 -12.66
N PHE A 734 17.18 -17.59 -13.25
CA PHE A 734 17.63 -16.64 -14.27
C PHE A 734 16.66 -16.58 -15.46
N HIS A 735 16.33 -17.74 -16.03
CA HIS A 735 15.43 -17.81 -17.17
C HIS A 735 14.00 -17.39 -16.83
N LEU A 736 13.51 -17.70 -15.63
CA LEU A 736 12.17 -17.32 -15.16
C LEU A 736 12.03 -15.79 -15.06
N LEU A 737 12.99 -15.12 -14.45
CA LEU A 737 12.98 -13.64 -14.30
C LEU A 737 13.02 -12.95 -15.67
N ARG A 738 13.85 -13.44 -16.57
CA ARG A 738 13.92 -12.89 -17.93
C ARG A 738 12.65 -13.18 -18.72
N ARG A 739 12.09 -14.40 -18.59
CA ARG A 739 10.81 -14.77 -19.21
C ARG A 739 9.69 -13.83 -18.84
N GLN A 740 9.62 -13.40 -17.58
CA GLN A 740 8.58 -12.50 -17.09
C GLN A 740 8.46 -11.20 -17.91
N VAL A 741 9.57 -10.72 -18.44
CA VAL A 741 9.61 -9.48 -19.26
C VAL A 741 9.64 -9.77 -20.76
N LYS A 742 10.30 -10.85 -21.18
CA LYS A 742 10.52 -11.18 -22.60
C LYS A 742 9.33 -11.86 -23.25
N ALA A 743 8.44 -12.48 -22.47
CA ALA A 743 7.24 -13.10 -22.99
C ALA A 743 6.30 -12.06 -23.62
N PRO A 744 5.54 -12.42 -24.68
CA PRO A 744 4.58 -11.49 -25.29
C PRO A 744 3.34 -11.24 -24.43
N TRP A 745 3.19 -11.96 -23.35
CA TRP A 745 2.11 -11.85 -22.36
C TRP A 745 2.66 -11.44 -21.00
N ARG A 746 1.79 -10.86 -20.16
CA ARG A 746 2.13 -10.45 -18.79
C ARG A 746 1.08 -11.00 -17.83
N LYS A 747 1.51 -11.86 -16.92
CA LYS A 747 0.69 -12.38 -15.81
C LYS A 747 1.47 -12.19 -14.53
N PRO A 748 0.82 -11.91 -13.41
CA PRO A 748 1.50 -11.88 -12.12
C PRO A 748 2.23 -13.21 -11.86
N LEU A 749 3.45 -13.11 -11.32
CA LEU A 749 4.31 -14.26 -11.09
C LEU A 749 4.59 -14.44 -9.60
N VAL A 750 4.19 -15.56 -9.05
CA VAL A 750 4.55 -16.00 -7.69
C VAL A 750 5.73 -16.95 -7.77
N VAL A 751 6.86 -16.56 -7.21
CA VAL A 751 8.08 -17.37 -7.14
C VAL A 751 8.31 -17.84 -5.73
N LEU A 752 8.24 -19.13 -5.50
CA LEU A 752 8.62 -19.76 -4.24
C LEU A 752 10.15 -19.84 -4.18
N THR A 753 10.78 -18.81 -3.63
CA THR A 753 12.25 -18.67 -3.59
C THR A 753 12.85 -19.52 -2.48
N PRO A 754 14.07 -20.06 -2.65
CA PRO A 754 14.69 -20.91 -1.65
C PRO A 754 15.33 -20.12 -0.51
N LYS A 755 15.61 -20.80 0.59
CA LYS A 755 16.39 -20.32 1.73
C LYS A 755 17.73 -21.04 1.83
N SER A 756 17.74 -22.31 2.23
CA SER A 756 18.98 -23.08 2.35
C SER A 756 19.69 -23.34 1.02
N LEU A 757 18.93 -23.46 -0.08
CA LEU A 757 19.54 -23.65 -1.41
C LEU A 757 20.38 -22.45 -1.87
N LEU A 758 20.17 -21.28 -1.30
CA LEU A 758 21.02 -20.09 -1.58
C LEU A 758 22.51 -20.37 -1.32
N ARG A 759 22.85 -21.34 -0.46
CA ARG A 759 24.22 -21.70 -0.12
C ARG A 759 24.50 -23.21 -0.23
N HIS A 760 23.58 -23.96 -0.82
CA HIS A 760 23.74 -25.40 -0.96
C HIS A 760 24.79 -25.70 -2.05
N PRO A 761 25.82 -26.51 -1.79
CA PRO A 761 26.93 -26.73 -2.72
C PRO A 761 26.52 -27.40 -4.03
N GLU A 762 25.41 -28.12 -4.05
CA GLU A 762 24.87 -28.78 -5.25
C GLU A 762 23.82 -27.92 -5.97
N ALA A 763 23.28 -26.88 -5.31
CA ALA A 763 22.29 -25.97 -5.92
C ALA A 763 23.01 -24.83 -6.67
N VAL A 764 23.81 -25.19 -7.65
CA VAL A 764 24.58 -24.31 -8.52
C VAL A 764 24.33 -24.70 -9.99
N SER A 765 24.50 -23.73 -10.88
CA SER A 765 24.35 -23.96 -12.32
C SER A 765 25.64 -23.63 -13.07
N PRO A 766 26.06 -24.37 -14.09
CA PRO A 766 27.15 -23.95 -14.95
C PRO A 766 26.71 -22.72 -15.77
N LEU A 767 27.64 -21.83 -16.11
CA LEU A 767 27.36 -20.64 -16.95
C LEU A 767 26.71 -21.04 -18.29
N SER A 768 27.12 -22.16 -18.87
CA SER A 768 26.57 -22.71 -20.10
C SER A 768 25.04 -22.99 -20.04
N ALA A 769 24.49 -23.17 -18.85
CA ALA A 769 23.06 -23.34 -18.67
C ALA A 769 22.25 -22.04 -18.91
N LEU A 770 22.93 -20.88 -18.95
CA LEU A 770 22.34 -19.58 -19.25
C LEU A 770 22.50 -19.17 -20.72
N THR A 771 23.36 -19.90 -21.47
CA THR A 771 23.71 -19.59 -22.88
C THR A 771 22.79 -20.28 -23.89
N SER A 772 21.96 -21.21 -23.43
CA SER A 772 21.06 -21.99 -24.30
C SER A 772 19.77 -22.35 -23.55
N GLY A 773 18.72 -22.64 -24.30
CA GLY A 773 17.43 -23.04 -23.72
C GLY A 773 16.64 -21.86 -23.17
N GLY A 774 15.92 -22.12 -22.11
CA GLY A 774 15.02 -21.17 -21.43
C GLY A 774 14.46 -21.77 -20.15
N PHE A 775 13.43 -21.15 -19.58
CA PHE A 775 12.73 -21.73 -18.44
C PHE A 775 11.97 -22.99 -18.84
N ALA A 776 12.26 -24.12 -18.18
CA ALA A 776 11.57 -25.38 -18.37
C ALA A 776 10.57 -25.58 -17.23
N SER A 777 9.30 -25.80 -17.56
CA SER A 777 8.23 -26.05 -16.58
C SER A 777 8.36 -27.37 -15.83
N VAL A 778 9.03 -28.36 -16.48
CA VAL A 778 9.35 -29.67 -15.91
C VAL A 778 10.83 -29.98 -16.22
N LEU A 779 11.57 -30.35 -15.20
CA LEU A 779 12.93 -30.88 -15.37
C LEU A 779 12.96 -32.37 -15.16
N ASP A 780 13.46 -33.10 -16.16
CA ASP A 780 13.70 -34.51 -16.04
C ASP A 780 14.95 -34.81 -15.18
N ASP A 781 15.12 -36.06 -14.82
CA ASP A 781 16.23 -36.55 -14.01
C ASP A 781 17.48 -36.77 -14.87
N PRO A 782 18.56 -35.98 -14.67
CA PRO A 782 19.79 -36.16 -15.42
C PRO A 782 20.48 -37.51 -15.11
N ASP A 783 20.18 -38.13 -13.95
CA ASP A 783 20.84 -39.30 -13.43
C ASP A 783 19.96 -40.56 -13.52
N ALA A 784 18.83 -40.54 -14.20
CA ALA A 784 17.88 -41.67 -14.29
C ALA A 784 18.42 -42.91 -15.01
N GLY A 785 19.53 -42.79 -15.69
CA GLY A 785 20.06 -43.83 -16.51
C GLY A 785 19.16 -44.17 -17.72
N ARG A 786 18.96 -45.49 -18.05
CA ARG A 786 18.11 -45.87 -19.18
C ARG A 786 16.64 -45.73 -18.80
N PRO A 787 15.82 -44.97 -19.52
CA PRO A 787 14.39 -44.77 -19.21
C PRO A 787 13.61 -46.11 -19.10
N SER A 788 13.98 -47.10 -19.92
CA SER A 788 13.35 -48.41 -19.87
C SER A 788 13.63 -49.23 -18.60
N ALA A 789 14.65 -48.86 -17.83
CA ALA A 789 14.96 -49.46 -16.53
C ALA A 789 14.20 -48.84 -15.37
N VAL A 790 13.66 -47.65 -15.55
CA VAL A 790 12.91 -46.93 -14.50
C VAL A 790 11.59 -47.65 -14.18
N ARG A 791 11.34 -47.84 -12.90
CA ARG A 791 10.13 -48.47 -12.36
C ARG A 791 9.34 -47.57 -11.45
N ARG A 792 10.00 -46.60 -10.84
CA ARG A 792 9.41 -45.61 -9.94
C ARG A 792 9.84 -44.23 -10.38
N VAL A 793 8.89 -43.28 -10.47
CA VAL A 793 9.14 -41.87 -10.72
C VAL A 793 8.66 -41.06 -9.51
N LEU A 794 9.53 -40.26 -8.94
CA LEU A 794 9.23 -39.29 -7.90
C LEU A 794 9.12 -37.93 -8.55
N LEU A 795 7.93 -37.33 -8.46
CA LEU A 795 7.67 -35.95 -8.85
C LEU A 795 7.73 -35.07 -7.60
N CYS A 796 8.42 -33.98 -7.67
CA CYS A 796 8.56 -33.05 -6.55
C CYS A 796 8.72 -31.61 -7.06
N SER A 797 8.80 -30.65 -6.15
CA SER A 797 9.09 -29.23 -6.45
C SER A 797 10.06 -28.65 -5.41
N GLY A 798 10.99 -27.81 -5.85
CA GLY A 798 11.87 -27.06 -4.97
C GLY A 798 12.90 -27.89 -4.19
N LYS A 799 13.14 -27.52 -2.94
CA LYS A 799 14.22 -28.00 -2.06
C LYS A 799 14.24 -29.52 -1.84
N ILE A 800 13.08 -30.15 -1.74
CA ILE A 800 12.97 -31.60 -1.43
C ILE A 800 13.72 -32.45 -2.45
N TYR A 801 13.89 -31.98 -3.68
CA TYR A 801 14.69 -32.66 -4.71
C TYR A 801 16.10 -33.01 -4.22
N TYR A 802 16.77 -32.05 -3.56
CA TYR A 802 18.15 -32.26 -3.09
C TYR A 802 18.21 -33.26 -1.94
N SER A 803 17.23 -33.29 -1.05
CA SER A 803 17.10 -34.29 0.00
C SER A 803 16.87 -35.69 -0.59
N LEU A 804 16.01 -35.80 -1.61
CA LEU A 804 15.75 -37.03 -2.35
C LEU A 804 16.98 -37.50 -3.13
N ALA A 805 17.67 -36.63 -3.85
CA ALA A 805 18.91 -36.97 -4.58
C ALA A 805 20.00 -37.49 -3.64
N LYS A 806 20.19 -36.81 -2.51
CA LYS A 806 21.11 -37.27 -1.46
C LYS A 806 20.70 -38.65 -0.90
N ARG A 807 19.41 -38.83 -0.59
CA ARG A 807 18.92 -40.16 -0.13
C ARG A 807 19.12 -41.25 -1.18
N ARG A 808 18.84 -40.92 -2.45
CA ARG A 808 19.06 -41.87 -3.58
C ARG A 808 20.50 -42.38 -3.69
N SER A 809 21.47 -41.49 -3.44
CA SER A 809 22.90 -41.86 -3.42
C SER A 809 23.28 -42.78 -2.24
N GLN A 810 22.49 -42.76 -1.15
CA GLN A 810 22.76 -43.56 0.07
C GLN A 810 22.11 -44.95 0.04
N VAL A 811 21.07 -45.11 -0.79
CA VAL A 811 20.35 -46.38 -0.92
C VAL A 811 20.48 -46.89 -2.35
N ASP A 812 20.46 -48.24 -2.55
CA ASP A 812 20.46 -48.78 -3.89
C ASP A 812 19.08 -48.58 -4.55
N ALA A 813 18.91 -47.39 -5.15
CA ALA A 813 17.69 -46.95 -5.80
C ALA A 813 17.76 -47.09 -7.34
N ALA A 814 18.38 -48.14 -7.84
CA ALA A 814 18.40 -48.41 -9.27
C ALA A 814 16.97 -48.49 -9.82
N GLY A 815 16.69 -47.77 -10.89
CA GLY A 815 15.35 -47.71 -11.50
C GLY A 815 14.37 -46.70 -10.87
N VAL A 816 14.88 -45.72 -10.08
CA VAL A 816 14.09 -44.56 -9.62
C VAL A 816 14.55 -43.33 -10.37
N ALA A 817 13.60 -42.58 -10.94
CA ALA A 817 13.81 -41.24 -11.51
C ALA A 817 13.24 -40.16 -10.61
N LEU A 818 13.94 -39.00 -10.55
CA LEU A 818 13.52 -37.79 -9.81
C LEU A 818 13.22 -36.64 -10.79
N ALA A 819 11.97 -36.37 -11.07
CA ALA A 819 11.58 -35.25 -11.93
C ALA A 819 10.99 -34.11 -11.11
N ARG A 820 11.21 -32.87 -11.59
CA ARG A 820 10.84 -31.65 -10.89
C ARG A 820 9.82 -30.83 -11.66
N LEU A 821 8.74 -30.41 -10.99
CA LEU A 821 7.85 -29.39 -11.50
C LEU A 821 8.40 -28.03 -11.06
N GLU A 822 8.89 -27.27 -12.01
CA GLU A 822 9.39 -25.90 -11.78
C GLU A 822 8.25 -24.87 -11.87
N GLN A 823 7.18 -25.19 -12.62
CA GLN A 823 5.94 -24.41 -12.72
C GLN A 823 4.75 -25.26 -12.29
N LEU A 824 4.04 -24.78 -11.26
CA LEU A 824 2.83 -25.41 -10.73
C LEU A 824 1.58 -24.91 -11.44
N TYR A 825 1.58 -23.64 -11.88
CA TYR A 825 0.51 -23.05 -12.66
C TYR A 825 1.04 -21.96 -13.62
N PRO A 826 0.54 -21.84 -14.85
CA PRO A 826 -0.35 -22.79 -15.53
C PRO A 826 0.25 -24.21 -15.52
N PHE A 827 -0.60 -25.23 -15.44
CA PHE A 827 -0.14 -26.61 -15.23
C PHE A 827 0.48 -27.17 -16.50
N PRO A 828 1.71 -27.75 -16.46
CA PRO A 828 2.45 -28.18 -17.64
C PRO A 828 2.03 -29.57 -18.11
N GLU A 829 0.81 -29.74 -18.59
CA GLU A 829 0.19 -31.01 -18.92
C GLU A 829 0.98 -31.74 -20.00
N GLN A 830 1.27 -31.07 -21.12
CA GLN A 830 2.02 -31.69 -22.23
C GLN A 830 3.40 -32.19 -21.81
N ALA A 831 4.16 -31.38 -21.04
CA ALA A 831 5.49 -31.79 -20.60
C ALA A 831 5.45 -33.02 -19.67
N LEU A 832 4.38 -33.15 -18.88
CA LEU A 832 4.16 -34.34 -18.04
C LEU A 832 3.72 -35.54 -18.83
N GLU A 833 2.93 -35.39 -19.89
CA GLU A 833 2.60 -36.49 -20.84
C GLU A 833 3.86 -36.99 -21.56
N GLU A 834 4.73 -36.09 -21.99
CA GLU A 834 6.02 -36.47 -22.60
C GLU A 834 6.92 -37.21 -21.60
N LEU A 835 6.95 -36.74 -20.34
CA LEU A 835 7.67 -37.44 -19.27
C LEU A 835 7.08 -38.82 -18.98
N ALA A 836 5.74 -38.95 -18.98
CA ALA A 836 5.04 -40.21 -18.79
C ALA A 836 5.33 -41.21 -19.94
N ALA A 837 5.36 -40.72 -21.17
CA ALA A 837 5.73 -41.51 -22.34
C ALA A 837 7.19 -42.00 -22.26
N ARG A 838 8.12 -41.16 -21.85
CA ARG A 838 9.54 -41.46 -21.64
C ARG A 838 9.73 -42.60 -20.62
N TYR A 839 9.02 -42.53 -19.49
CA TYR A 839 9.08 -43.56 -18.44
C TYR A 839 7.91 -44.54 -18.50
N GLY A 840 7.48 -44.92 -19.70
CA GLY A 840 6.30 -45.76 -19.93
C GLY A 840 6.31 -47.12 -19.23
N ARG A 841 7.49 -47.60 -18.75
CA ARG A 841 7.64 -48.85 -17.96
C ARG A 841 7.57 -48.62 -16.44
N ALA A 842 7.46 -47.38 -16.00
CA ALA A 842 7.31 -47.06 -14.57
C ALA A 842 5.93 -47.53 -14.08
N THR A 843 5.92 -48.28 -13.00
CA THR A 843 4.71 -48.84 -12.37
C THR A 843 4.23 -47.98 -11.19
N GLU A 844 5.11 -47.13 -10.66
CA GLU A 844 4.81 -46.26 -9.53
C GLU A 844 5.17 -44.82 -9.85
N TRP A 845 4.24 -43.91 -9.57
CA TRP A 845 4.39 -42.48 -9.67
C TRP A 845 4.00 -41.89 -8.34
N LEU A 846 4.90 -41.10 -7.73
CA LEU A 846 4.70 -40.49 -6.42
C LEU A 846 4.86 -38.99 -6.55
N TRP A 847 3.98 -38.27 -5.90
CA TRP A 847 4.22 -36.85 -5.59
C TRP A 847 4.85 -36.77 -4.21
N VAL A 848 6.00 -36.11 -4.11
CA VAL A 848 6.75 -35.97 -2.85
C VAL A 848 6.87 -34.49 -2.53
N GLN A 849 6.41 -34.08 -1.37
CA GLN A 849 6.50 -32.68 -0.90
C GLN A 849 6.89 -32.60 0.59
N ASP A 850 7.47 -31.46 0.97
CA ASP A 850 7.83 -31.19 2.37
C ASP A 850 6.61 -30.88 3.24
N GLU A 851 5.57 -30.30 2.68
CA GLU A 851 4.37 -29.82 3.34
C GLU A 851 3.46 -30.98 3.80
N PRO A 852 2.61 -30.72 4.82
CA PRO A 852 1.52 -31.63 5.18
C PRO A 852 0.56 -31.90 4.00
N VAL A 853 -0.12 -33.04 4.03
CA VAL A 853 -1.04 -33.48 2.95
C VAL A 853 -2.16 -32.47 2.65
N ASN A 854 -2.59 -31.70 3.64
CA ASN A 854 -3.63 -30.67 3.48
C ASN A 854 -3.05 -29.31 3.05
N MET A 855 -1.74 -29.20 2.86
CA MET A 855 -1.02 -28.00 2.47
C MET A 855 -0.13 -28.29 1.26
N GLY A 856 0.59 -27.28 0.76
CA GLY A 856 1.45 -27.42 -0.38
C GLY A 856 0.68 -27.60 -1.69
N ALA A 857 1.30 -28.23 -2.66
CA ALA A 857 0.73 -28.36 -4.00
C ALA A 857 -0.19 -29.59 -4.18
N TRP A 858 -0.15 -30.58 -3.29
CA TRP A 858 -0.79 -31.89 -3.50
C TRP A 858 -2.26 -31.82 -3.93
N THR A 859 -3.10 -31.07 -3.21
CA THR A 859 -4.54 -31.00 -3.50
C THR A 859 -4.84 -30.41 -4.87
N PHE A 860 -3.96 -29.54 -5.38
CA PHE A 860 -4.05 -28.95 -6.70
C PHE A 860 -3.49 -29.85 -7.80
N VAL A 861 -2.29 -30.44 -7.58
CA VAL A 861 -1.62 -31.23 -8.61
C VAL A 861 -2.18 -32.64 -8.77
N ALA A 862 -2.71 -33.28 -7.73
CA ALA A 862 -3.15 -34.66 -7.76
C ALA A 862 -4.17 -34.99 -8.89
N PRO A 863 -5.28 -34.26 -9.05
CA PRO A 863 -6.24 -34.51 -10.13
C PRO A 863 -5.64 -34.27 -11.52
N ARG A 864 -4.77 -33.24 -11.64
CA ARG A 864 -4.10 -32.87 -12.89
C ARG A 864 -3.02 -33.90 -13.29
N LEU A 865 -2.24 -34.35 -12.31
CA LEU A 865 -1.29 -35.44 -12.53
C LEU A 865 -2.00 -36.73 -12.93
N ARG A 866 -3.14 -37.06 -12.32
CA ARG A 866 -3.95 -38.22 -12.71
C ARG A 866 -4.34 -38.14 -14.20
N ALA A 867 -4.79 -36.97 -14.64
CA ALA A 867 -5.16 -36.74 -16.05
C ALA A 867 -3.94 -36.91 -16.98
N ALA A 868 -2.88 -36.14 -16.75
CA ALA A 868 -1.68 -36.13 -17.60
C ALA A 868 -0.93 -37.51 -17.62
N LEU A 869 -0.86 -38.20 -16.48
CA LEU A 869 -0.16 -39.49 -16.38
C LEU A 869 -1.02 -40.69 -16.80
N GLY A 870 -2.34 -40.50 -16.91
CA GLY A 870 -3.30 -41.59 -17.14
C GLY A 870 -3.35 -42.65 -16.01
N ARG A 871 -2.92 -42.30 -14.81
CA ARG A 871 -2.83 -43.17 -13.63
C ARG A 871 -2.82 -42.38 -12.33
N GLU A 872 -3.14 -43.03 -11.22
CA GLU A 872 -3.20 -42.41 -9.90
C GLU A 872 -1.81 -42.21 -9.32
N PRO A 873 -1.37 -40.96 -9.04
CA PRO A 873 -0.14 -40.70 -8.29
C PRO A 873 -0.36 -40.99 -6.80
N LYS A 874 0.67 -41.50 -6.12
CA LYS A 874 0.67 -41.67 -4.66
C LYS A 874 1.26 -40.43 -3.99
N PHE A 875 0.73 -40.08 -2.84
CA PHE A 875 1.27 -39.01 -2.02
C PHE A 875 2.34 -39.54 -1.06
N VAL A 876 3.43 -38.78 -0.92
CA VAL A 876 4.44 -38.94 0.13
C VAL A 876 4.76 -37.55 0.70
N GLY A 877 4.53 -37.39 1.96
CA GLY A 877 4.73 -36.10 2.66
C GLY A 877 4.37 -36.20 4.14
N ARG A 878 4.28 -35.06 4.79
CA ARG A 878 3.86 -35.00 6.20
C ARG A 878 2.37 -35.28 6.34
N ALA A 879 1.99 -35.81 7.50
CA ALA A 879 0.59 -36.01 7.86
C ALA A 879 -0.17 -34.68 7.92
N GLU A 880 -1.51 -34.75 7.81
CA GLU A 880 -2.39 -33.62 7.99
C GLU A 880 -2.08 -32.87 9.30
N ALA A 881 -1.97 -31.57 9.25
CA ALA A 881 -1.62 -30.73 10.39
C ALA A 881 -2.33 -29.35 10.32
N ALA A 882 -2.70 -28.84 11.47
CA ALA A 882 -3.24 -27.48 11.60
C ALA A 882 -2.13 -26.41 11.55
N SER A 883 -0.97 -26.73 12.14
CA SER A 883 0.24 -25.90 12.04
C SER A 883 1.03 -26.28 10.77
N PRO A 884 1.57 -25.32 10.02
CA PRO A 884 2.28 -25.62 8.78
C PRO A 884 3.57 -26.41 9.00
N ALA A 885 4.27 -26.19 10.12
CA ALA A 885 5.53 -26.84 10.43
C ALA A 885 5.67 -27.06 11.93
N THR A 886 6.53 -28.00 12.32
CA THR A 886 6.86 -28.26 13.72
C THR A 886 7.76 -27.17 14.29
N GLY A 887 7.58 -26.82 15.57
CA GLY A 887 8.38 -25.81 16.28
C GLY A 887 9.77 -26.29 16.73
N PHE A 888 10.06 -27.59 16.61
CA PHE A 888 11.31 -28.18 17.09
C PHE A 888 12.10 -28.82 15.94
N SER A 889 13.36 -28.43 15.78
CA SER A 889 14.24 -28.92 14.71
C SER A 889 14.48 -30.43 14.75
N PHE A 890 14.41 -31.07 15.91
CA PHE A 890 14.55 -32.52 16.02
C PHE A 890 13.32 -33.28 15.51
N LEU A 891 12.10 -32.71 15.71
CA LEU A 891 10.87 -33.27 15.14
C LEU A 891 10.87 -33.12 13.62
N HIS A 892 11.24 -31.93 13.13
CA HIS A 892 11.38 -31.68 11.70
C HIS A 892 12.30 -32.73 11.03
N ARG A 893 13.49 -32.98 11.61
CA ARG A 893 14.42 -33.99 11.07
C ARG A 893 13.86 -35.42 11.10
N ALA A 894 13.14 -35.79 12.17
CA ALA A 894 12.53 -37.11 12.25
C ALA A 894 11.41 -37.27 11.21
N GLU A 895 10.62 -36.24 10.95
CA GLU A 895 9.59 -36.24 9.92
C GLU A 895 10.19 -36.29 8.52
N GLU A 896 11.23 -35.50 8.24
CA GLU A 896 11.94 -35.51 6.96
C GLU A 896 12.58 -36.89 6.70
N GLU A 897 13.24 -37.49 7.70
CA GLU A 897 13.82 -38.84 7.54
C GLU A 897 12.75 -39.89 7.25
N LYS A 898 11.60 -39.84 7.93
CA LYS A 898 10.47 -40.71 7.67
C LYS A 898 9.95 -40.54 6.24
N LEU A 899 9.75 -39.33 5.78
CA LEU A 899 9.28 -39.00 4.45
C LEU A 899 10.26 -39.53 3.37
N LEU A 900 11.57 -39.28 3.56
CA LEU A 900 12.59 -39.76 2.65
C LEU A 900 12.69 -41.27 2.62
N ALA A 901 12.52 -41.94 3.76
CA ALA A 901 12.51 -43.42 3.83
C ALA A 901 11.27 -44.01 3.13
N GLU A 902 10.12 -43.34 3.18
CA GLU A 902 8.91 -43.77 2.46
C GLU A 902 9.06 -43.58 0.95
N ALA A 903 9.59 -42.43 0.51
CA ALA A 903 9.85 -42.15 -0.91
C ALA A 903 10.91 -43.11 -1.49
N LEU A 904 12.00 -43.34 -0.75
CA LEU A 904 13.18 -44.12 -1.13
C LEU A 904 13.56 -45.11 -0.02
N PRO A 905 12.86 -46.25 0.09
CA PRO A 905 13.16 -47.27 1.09
C PRO A 905 14.55 -47.88 0.85
N GLY A 906 15.34 -48.07 1.94
CA GLY A 906 16.58 -48.80 1.91
C GLY A 906 16.31 -50.30 1.63
N LYS A 907 17.34 -51.06 1.17
CA LYS A 907 17.23 -52.53 1.16
C LYS A 907 16.96 -52.99 2.60
N GLU A 908 15.85 -53.67 2.84
CA GLU A 908 15.68 -54.40 4.08
C GLU A 908 16.86 -55.37 4.18
N GLU A 909 17.66 -55.26 5.24
CA GLU A 909 18.54 -56.35 5.64
C GLU A 909 17.62 -57.55 5.81
N GLY A 910 17.80 -58.57 4.96
CA GLY A 910 16.91 -59.68 4.81
C GLY A 910 16.50 -60.23 6.16
N SER A 911 15.22 -60.34 6.41
CA SER A 911 14.64 -61.00 7.56
C SER A 911 15.10 -62.47 7.55
N ALA A 912 16.18 -62.75 8.24
CA ALA A 912 16.53 -64.10 8.62
C ALA A 912 15.41 -64.61 9.54
N GLY A 913 14.59 -65.49 9.01
CA GLY A 913 13.57 -66.17 9.79
C GLY A 913 14.18 -66.91 10.97
N GLY A 914 13.71 -66.58 12.14
CA GLY A 914 14.08 -67.24 13.38
C GLY A 914 12.96 -67.13 14.42
N GLY A 915 12.04 -68.08 14.36
CA GLY A 915 11.02 -68.22 15.41
C GLY A 915 11.67 -68.55 16.75
N GLY A 916 11.52 -67.64 17.70
CA GLY A 916 11.96 -67.83 19.08
C GLY A 916 10.89 -67.41 20.06
N LYS A 917 10.27 -68.39 20.70
CA LYS A 917 9.24 -68.30 21.71
C LYS A 917 9.68 -67.40 22.89
N ALA A 918 8.82 -66.51 23.26
CA ALA A 918 8.89 -65.74 24.53
C ALA A 918 8.94 -66.69 25.75
N LYS A 919 9.86 -66.49 26.65
CA LYS A 919 9.76 -66.88 28.08
C LYS A 919 10.04 -65.66 28.90
N GLY A 920 9.01 -65.19 29.59
CA GLY A 920 9.14 -64.17 30.63
C GLY A 920 9.86 -64.69 31.87
N LYS A 921 10.58 -63.79 32.51
CA LYS A 921 10.86 -63.84 33.95
C LYS A 921 11.02 -62.41 34.46
N GLY A 922 10.21 -62.14 35.46
CA GLY A 922 10.20 -60.89 36.20
C GLY A 922 11.24 -60.88 37.35
N GLY A 923 11.33 -59.74 37.96
CA GLY A 923 12.07 -59.50 39.24
C GLY A 923 13.05 -58.33 39.08
N GLY A 924 12.86 -57.24 39.69
CA GLY A 924 12.89 -56.89 41.03
C GLY A 924 13.61 -55.56 41.18
N ALA A 925 12.99 -54.61 41.76
CA ALA A 925 13.50 -53.30 42.15
C ALA A 925 14.76 -53.38 43.03
N LYS A 926 15.63 -52.38 42.89
CA LYS A 926 16.22 -51.69 44.08
C LYS A 926 16.78 -50.31 43.76
N SER A 927 16.39 -49.40 44.61
CA SER A 927 16.73 -48.01 44.83
C SER A 927 18.20 -47.73 45.18
N GLY A 928 18.59 -46.45 44.92
CA GLY A 928 19.74 -45.77 45.52
C GLY A 928 20.28 -44.70 44.57
N GLY A 929 20.12 -43.53 44.64
CA GLY A 929 20.27 -42.54 45.69
C GLY A 929 21.69 -41.94 45.67
N ALA A 930 21.89 -40.76 45.10
CA ALA A 930 22.71 -39.70 45.70
C ALA A 930 22.91 -38.47 44.77
N LYS A 931 22.54 -37.38 45.32
CA LYS A 931 22.76 -35.98 44.98
C LYS A 931 24.21 -35.65 44.57
N LYS A 932 24.40 -34.71 43.61
CA LYS A 932 25.29 -33.55 43.82
C LYS A 932 24.91 -32.35 42.95
N ARG A 933 24.63 -31.26 43.65
CA ARG A 933 24.51 -29.88 43.17
C ARG A 933 25.88 -29.34 42.76
N ARG A 934 25.90 -28.43 41.75
CA ARG A 934 26.66 -27.15 41.73
C ARG A 934 26.18 -26.34 40.55
N LYS A 935 25.47 -25.30 40.84
CA LYS A 935 25.77 -23.85 40.98
C LYS A 935 26.20 -23.16 39.64
N ALA A 936 25.31 -22.27 39.31
CA ALA A 936 25.33 -21.15 38.45
C ALA A 936 26.61 -20.30 38.45
N LYS A 937 26.87 -19.68 37.33
CA LYS A 937 27.15 -18.24 37.27
C LYS A 937 27.10 -17.74 35.80
N GLN A 938 26.36 -16.68 35.68
CA GLN A 938 26.35 -15.54 34.73
C GLN A 938 25.99 -15.82 33.28
#